data_85b3bae743a09ec698a4e693dd6be9d0
#
_entry.id   85b3bae743a09ec698a4e693dd6be9d0
#
_cell.length_a   1.000
_cell.length_b   1.000
_cell.length_c   1.000
_cell.angle_alpha   90.00
_cell.angle_beta   90.00
_cell.angle_gamma   90.00
#
_symmetry.space_group_name_H-M   'P 1'
#
loop_
_entity.id
_entity.type
_entity.pdbx_description
1 polymer ?
#
loop_
_entity_poly.entity_id
_entity_poly.type
_entity_poly.pdbx_seq_one_letter_code
_entity_poly.pdbx_strand_id
1 'polypeptide(L)'
;MKINILLIISFLSISSLCITAQNIENRLFSFSENNKRYYVNIEGERVTDAIYDNNYSASIENCDKGWIGVRKNELCGAIDVKGKVLIPCIYEDMMTIESEGNVINYLGCKKKGKYGIVDTNNQEIVPFLYDDMSFRIVDNDIIMLKKGRWGALSIKDGKAIIPFVYEKWDIYNSNGNILFLLCDKNGNYGAINTKGRMVIPFVFCDYQIDFDNKYIIVKDKNNRWYVYETSGKRKELGSFDDIGYASNGFLDVKRNGFWGCVNLSTGKVTTPFIYKEVSRRFNGTITKAKKKDGTCVVINKFGSELATIDELCDYHSSNPFKDGLITAYRDGKVGCLNSEGTTIIPFVYDILIHLDGCELFAFEKNNLWGIVDYSNNVLVQPQYSSITKFDGGGDMLTVKKNEKWGVVNRHNEVLIPLIYDRLYVSEEKGEVFAEVELNGKKGLLDSRGNEIFWCDEDYFYFKKAQYQFSQTPSDVDLNIPTSTNESVKTFAVIIANEQYAEDNISQVKFAQNDGISFKAYCNKTLGIPNKNIKYVSNATVNQMRSAINWATDIAKAFDGDAKLIVYYSGHGIPDEKTGNAYLLPSDGIVGDFRSAYSLDELYKQLESVSAKQTTVFLDACFSGSSKDGKMMLADSRGVAIKAKAAIPKGNMIVFSACSGDETAFPYKKKKHGMFTYFLLKKLQETKGNVSMEELGAYINKQVRQTSMIENRKIQTPTINVSASIHDKMKVINLQ
;
A
#
# COMPACT_ATOMS: atom_id res chain seq x y z
N MET A 1 28.55 22.29 -36.49
CA MET A 1 27.33 23.13 -36.34
C MET A 1 26.68 22.70 -35.04
N LYS A 2 26.76 23.55 -33.99
CA LYS A 2 26.30 23.24 -32.64
C LYS A 2 24.77 23.25 -32.61
N ILE A 3 24.14 22.20 -32.15
CA ILE A 3 22.74 22.21 -31.73
C ILE A 3 22.73 21.93 -30.24
N ASN A 4 22.53 23.02 -29.48
CA ASN A 4 22.19 22.98 -28.08
C ASN A 4 20.76 22.44 -27.95
N ILE A 5 20.57 21.29 -27.36
CA ILE A 5 19.29 20.89 -26.79
C ILE A 5 19.49 20.83 -25.27
N LEU A 6 19.18 21.94 -24.62
CA LEU A 6 18.95 22.00 -23.18
C LEU A 6 17.57 21.40 -22.92
N LEU A 7 17.50 20.12 -22.61
CA LEU A 7 16.32 19.54 -21.97
C LEU A 7 16.55 19.63 -20.47
N ILE A 8 16.00 20.66 -19.86
CA ILE A 8 15.79 20.73 -18.41
C ILE A 8 14.71 19.71 -18.09
N ILE A 9 15.13 18.50 -17.76
CA ILE A 9 14.27 17.53 -17.06
C ILE A 9 14.35 17.92 -15.59
N SER A 10 13.39 18.71 -15.14
CA SER A 10 13.10 18.81 -13.72
C SER A 10 12.64 17.40 -13.25
N PHE A 11 13.57 16.66 -12.65
CA PHE A 11 13.23 15.51 -11.83
C PHE A 11 12.45 16.02 -10.61
N LEU A 12 11.16 16.19 -10.77
CA LEU A 12 10.26 15.94 -9.67
C LEU A 12 10.34 14.42 -9.45
N SER A 13 11.13 14.03 -8.45
CA SER A 13 11.05 12.72 -7.85
C SER A 13 9.66 12.57 -7.27
N ILE A 14 8.71 12.13 -8.10
CA ILE A 14 7.53 11.46 -7.59
C ILE A 14 8.09 10.15 -7.06
N SER A 15 8.46 10.16 -5.77
CA SER A 15 8.56 8.92 -5.02
C SER A 15 7.23 8.21 -5.27
N SER A 16 7.27 7.11 -6.01
CA SER A 16 6.18 6.17 -6.10
C SER A 16 5.88 5.71 -4.67
N LEU A 17 4.95 6.43 -4.02
CA LEU A 17 4.36 5.99 -2.78
C LEU A 17 3.69 4.67 -3.09
N CYS A 18 4.34 3.58 -2.73
CA CYS A 18 3.74 2.27 -2.61
C CYS A 18 2.66 2.39 -1.54
N ILE A 19 1.44 2.77 -1.94
CA ILE A 19 0.29 2.91 -1.06
C ILE A 19 -0.14 1.50 -0.71
N THR A 20 0.30 1.00 0.45
CA THR A 20 -0.26 -0.23 0.99
C THR A 20 -1.73 -0.01 1.34
N ALA A 21 -2.56 -1.01 1.09
CA ALA A 21 -4.02 -0.91 1.27
C ALA A 21 -4.48 -0.52 2.68
N GLN A 22 -3.64 -0.75 3.69
CA GLN A 22 -3.93 -0.39 5.09
C GLN A 22 -4.01 1.12 5.34
N ASN A 23 -3.44 1.94 4.46
CA ASN A 23 -3.27 3.38 4.69
C ASN A 23 -4.26 4.26 3.92
N ILE A 24 -5.02 3.70 2.98
CA ILE A 24 -5.97 4.47 2.16
C ILE A 24 -7.13 5.03 3.00
N GLU A 25 -7.59 4.29 4.01
CA GLU A 25 -8.68 4.71 4.89
C GLU A 25 -8.40 6.02 5.65
N ASN A 26 -7.14 6.29 5.91
CA ASN A 26 -6.68 7.45 6.68
C ASN A 26 -6.18 8.59 5.77
N ARG A 27 -6.51 8.57 4.48
CA ARG A 27 -6.03 9.57 3.52
C ARG A 27 -7.03 10.71 3.35
N LEU A 28 -6.49 11.94 3.29
CA LEU A 28 -7.21 13.13 2.88
C LEU A 28 -6.76 13.58 1.49
N PHE A 29 -7.70 14.04 0.71
CA PHE A 29 -7.47 14.62 -0.63
C PHE A 29 -7.75 16.11 -0.58
N SER A 30 -6.84 16.91 -1.13
CA SER A 30 -6.98 18.35 -1.14
C SER A 30 -7.62 18.84 -2.45
N PHE A 31 -8.59 19.74 -2.33
CA PHE A 31 -9.21 20.45 -3.44
C PHE A 31 -9.15 21.95 -3.19
N SER A 32 -9.24 22.73 -4.27
CA SER A 32 -9.15 24.20 -4.20
C SER A 32 -10.51 24.83 -4.39
N GLU A 33 -10.80 25.84 -3.56
CA GLU A 33 -11.98 26.70 -3.67
C GLU A 33 -11.58 28.14 -3.27
N ASN A 34 -11.88 29.14 -4.11
CA ASN A 34 -11.55 30.55 -3.86
C ASN A 34 -10.05 30.78 -3.49
N ASN A 35 -9.15 30.10 -4.17
CA ASN A 35 -7.70 30.14 -3.93
C ASN A 35 -7.26 29.65 -2.53
N LYS A 36 -8.09 28.87 -1.85
CA LYS A 36 -7.80 28.20 -0.58
C LYS A 36 -8.08 26.69 -0.73
N ARG A 37 -7.37 25.87 0.04
CA ARG A 37 -7.58 24.42 0.10
C ARG A 37 -8.58 24.02 1.16
N TYR A 38 -9.40 23.02 0.80
CA TYR A 38 -10.16 22.20 1.73
C TYR A 38 -9.81 20.74 1.55
N TYR A 39 -10.17 19.90 2.49
CA TYR A 39 -9.84 18.49 2.48
C TYR A 39 -11.08 17.63 2.50
N VAL A 40 -10.99 16.48 1.80
CA VAL A 40 -12.05 15.49 1.62
C VAL A 40 -11.48 14.12 2.01
N ASN A 41 -12.23 13.32 2.74
CA ASN A 41 -11.85 11.94 3.08
C ASN A 41 -12.08 10.99 1.90
N ILE A 42 -11.71 9.71 2.05
CA ILE A 42 -11.84 8.71 0.97
C ILE A 42 -13.32 8.44 0.59
N GLU A 43 -14.27 8.66 1.50
CA GLU A 43 -15.69 8.54 1.24
C GLU A 43 -16.26 9.72 0.44
N GLY A 44 -15.48 10.77 0.21
CA GLY A 44 -15.89 11.98 -0.49
C GLY A 44 -16.55 13.03 0.41
N GLU A 45 -16.43 12.87 1.74
CA GLU A 45 -16.98 13.83 2.70
C GLU A 45 -15.99 14.98 2.92
N ARG A 46 -16.47 16.23 2.82
CA ARG A 46 -15.66 17.41 3.12
C ARG A 46 -15.43 17.50 4.64
N VAL A 47 -14.17 17.44 5.07
CA VAL A 47 -13.79 17.45 6.49
C VAL A 47 -13.28 18.80 6.98
N THR A 48 -12.95 19.73 6.07
CA THR A 48 -12.54 21.10 6.42
C THR A 48 -13.19 22.15 5.53
N ASP A 49 -13.28 23.40 6.01
CA ASP A 49 -13.55 24.55 5.16
C ASP A 49 -12.33 24.90 4.28
N ALA A 50 -12.54 25.73 3.25
CA ALA A 50 -11.49 26.23 2.37
C ALA A 50 -10.73 27.39 3.06
N ILE A 51 -9.85 27.05 4.00
CA ILE A 51 -9.12 28.01 4.85
C ILE A 51 -7.60 27.87 4.78
N TYR A 52 -7.09 26.82 4.17
CA TYR A 52 -5.66 26.54 4.09
C TYR A 52 -5.05 27.12 2.81
N ASP A 53 -3.71 27.39 2.84
CA ASP A 53 -3.01 28.03 1.74
C ASP A 53 -2.85 27.06 0.55
N ASN A 54 -3.07 27.56 -0.68
CA ASN A 54 -3.09 26.74 -1.89
C ASN A 54 -1.67 26.33 -2.37
N ASN A 55 -0.65 27.12 -2.05
CA ASN A 55 0.72 26.96 -2.57
C ASN A 55 1.61 26.05 -1.72
N TYR A 56 1.04 25.21 -0.87
CA TYR A 56 1.79 24.32 0.00
C TYR A 56 1.62 22.86 -0.45
N SER A 57 2.68 22.29 -1.01
CA SER A 57 2.83 20.83 -1.06
C SER A 57 3.35 20.41 0.30
N ALA A 58 2.49 19.82 1.12
CA ALA A 58 2.91 19.34 2.43
C ALA A 58 3.99 18.27 2.25
N SER A 59 5.23 18.57 2.69
CA SER A 59 6.27 17.56 2.86
C SER A 59 5.90 16.55 3.97
N ILE A 60 4.77 16.74 4.62
CA ILE A 60 4.24 15.97 5.72
C ILE A 60 2.93 15.31 5.29
N GLU A 61 2.98 14.45 4.28
CA GLU A 61 1.91 13.51 3.99
C GLU A 61 2.14 12.23 4.80
N ASN A 62 1.77 12.25 6.08
CA ASN A 62 1.78 11.02 6.87
C ASN A 62 0.37 10.44 7.00
N CYS A 63 -0.12 9.89 5.90
CA CYS A 63 -1.43 9.25 5.84
C CYS A 63 -1.54 8.00 6.71
N ASP A 64 -0.42 7.36 7.07
CA ASP A 64 -0.39 6.11 7.84
C ASP A 64 -0.90 6.26 9.26
N LYS A 65 -0.78 7.46 9.84
CA LYS A 65 -1.22 7.77 11.20
C LYS A 65 -2.51 8.58 11.28
N GLY A 66 -3.15 8.86 10.14
CA GLY A 66 -4.42 9.56 10.11
C GLY A 66 -4.31 11.06 10.39
N TRP A 67 -3.21 11.71 9.99
CA TRP A 67 -3.07 13.15 10.03
C TRP A 67 -2.30 13.68 8.81
N ILE A 68 -2.48 14.96 8.50
CA ILE A 68 -1.87 15.65 7.35
C ILE A 68 -1.36 17.03 7.76
N GLY A 69 -0.21 17.41 7.23
CA GLY A 69 0.33 18.76 7.36
C GLY A 69 -0.51 19.77 6.58
N VAL A 70 -0.81 20.90 7.19
CA VAL A 70 -1.56 22.01 6.59
C VAL A 70 -0.83 23.33 6.80
N ARG A 71 -1.07 24.31 5.92
CA ARG A 71 -0.52 25.67 6.05
C ARG A 71 -1.66 26.68 6.06
N LYS A 72 -1.61 27.61 7.00
CA LYS A 72 -2.57 28.71 7.09
C LYS A 72 -1.82 30.00 7.42
N ASN A 73 -2.01 31.04 6.59
CA ASN A 73 -1.32 32.33 6.72
C ASN A 73 0.22 32.14 6.81
N GLU A 74 0.77 31.33 5.90
CA GLU A 74 2.20 31.00 5.81
C GLU A 74 2.79 30.17 6.99
N LEU A 75 1.98 29.79 7.97
CA LEU A 75 2.42 28.99 9.10
C LEU A 75 1.91 27.55 8.99
N CYS A 76 2.77 26.61 9.36
CA CYS A 76 2.53 25.17 9.29
C CYS A 76 1.87 24.64 10.56
N GLY A 77 1.01 23.64 10.39
CA GLY A 77 0.33 22.88 11.43
C GLY A 77 -0.10 21.50 10.91
N ALA A 78 -0.93 20.79 11.65
CA ALA A 78 -1.46 19.50 11.24
C ALA A 78 -2.91 19.29 11.69
N ILE A 79 -3.67 18.55 10.87
CA ILE A 79 -5.05 18.13 11.15
C ILE A 79 -5.14 16.58 11.08
N ASP A 80 -6.13 16.02 11.79
CA ASP A 80 -6.46 14.60 11.63
C ASP A 80 -7.39 14.36 10.42
N VAL A 81 -7.68 13.10 10.12
CA VAL A 81 -8.57 12.70 9.01
C VAL A 81 -10.03 13.17 9.16
N LYS A 82 -10.40 13.69 10.31
CA LYS A 82 -11.70 14.30 10.58
C LYS A 82 -11.69 15.82 10.48
N GLY A 83 -10.53 16.42 10.11
CA GLY A 83 -10.34 17.86 10.02
C GLY A 83 -10.08 18.55 11.36
N LYS A 84 -9.93 17.80 12.48
CA LYS A 84 -9.61 18.37 13.80
C LYS A 84 -8.14 18.80 13.82
N VAL A 85 -7.88 20.01 14.28
CA VAL A 85 -6.53 20.53 14.46
C VAL A 85 -5.81 19.75 15.56
N LEU A 86 -4.73 19.06 15.21
CA LEU A 86 -3.82 18.38 16.12
C LEU A 86 -2.67 19.31 16.52
N ILE A 87 -2.08 19.98 15.54
CA ILE A 87 -1.01 20.95 15.73
C ILE A 87 -1.46 22.27 15.12
N PRO A 88 -1.53 23.35 15.91
CA PRO A 88 -1.95 24.65 15.40
C PRO A 88 -0.93 25.19 14.36
N CYS A 89 -1.40 25.98 13.39
CA CYS A 89 -0.55 26.63 12.40
C CYS A 89 0.22 27.81 13.04
N ILE A 90 1.32 27.51 13.72
CA ILE A 90 2.18 28.47 14.44
C ILE A 90 3.66 28.32 14.13
N TYR A 91 4.04 27.35 13.31
CA TYR A 91 5.42 27.06 12.96
C TYR A 91 5.79 27.59 11.58
N GLU A 92 6.98 28.19 11.43
CA GLU A 92 7.52 28.68 10.16
C GLU A 92 7.81 27.52 9.21
N ASP A 93 8.20 26.38 9.76
CA ASP A 93 8.47 25.13 9.05
C ASP A 93 8.15 23.95 9.94
N MET A 94 7.77 22.81 9.32
CA MET A 94 7.43 21.60 10.06
C MET A 94 7.68 20.38 9.17
N MET A 95 8.44 19.42 9.66
CA MET A 95 8.79 18.20 8.95
C MET A 95 8.69 16.97 9.85
N THR A 96 8.40 15.82 9.26
CA THR A 96 8.47 14.55 9.98
C THR A 96 9.92 14.17 10.25
N ILE A 97 10.18 13.63 11.42
CA ILE A 97 11.48 13.05 11.76
C ILE A 97 11.38 11.54 11.54
N GLU A 98 12.15 11.02 10.59
CA GLU A 98 12.23 9.59 10.31
C GLU A 98 12.91 8.84 11.45
N SER A 99 12.31 7.74 11.90
CA SER A 99 12.88 6.77 12.84
C SER A 99 12.97 5.39 12.21
N GLU A 100 13.90 4.56 12.64
CA GLU A 100 13.95 3.15 12.22
C GLU A 100 12.67 2.45 12.70
N GLY A 101 11.93 1.82 11.76
CA GLY A 101 10.67 1.13 12.04
C GLY A 101 9.39 1.90 11.71
N ASN A 102 9.46 3.01 10.95
CA ASN A 102 8.30 3.75 10.41
C ASN A 102 7.29 4.31 11.42
N VAL A 103 7.67 4.45 12.70
CA VAL A 103 6.80 5.07 13.70
C VAL A 103 7.22 6.52 13.92
N ILE A 104 6.52 7.47 13.28
CA ILE A 104 6.76 8.90 13.48
C ILE A 104 6.05 9.35 14.76
N ASN A 105 6.83 9.61 15.78
CA ASN A 105 6.34 10.14 17.05
C ASN A 105 6.72 11.62 17.25
N TYR A 106 7.59 12.15 16.40
CA TYR A 106 8.19 13.46 16.56
C TYR A 106 8.18 14.26 15.26
N LEU A 107 8.04 15.58 15.43
CA LEU A 107 8.05 16.56 14.35
C LEU A 107 9.17 17.59 14.62
N GLY A 108 10.03 17.77 13.64
CA GLY A 108 10.98 18.88 13.62
C GLY A 108 10.26 20.16 13.20
N CYS A 109 10.22 21.15 14.07
CA CYS A 109 9.52 22.40 13.84
C CYS A 109 10.46 23.59 13.92
N LYS A 110 10.14 24.66 13.16
CA LYS A 110 10.87 25.94 13.23
C LYS A 110 9.98 27.02 13.82
N LYS A 111 10.46 27.73 14.81
CA LYS A 111 9.74 28.82 15.49
C LYS A 111 10.72 29.94 15.84
N LYS A 112 10.40 31.19 15.43
CA LYS A 112 11.29 32.36 15.61
C LYS A 112 12.71 32.11 15.09
N GLY A 113 12.81 31.49 13.92
CA GLY A 113 14.09 31.19 13.25
C GLY A 113 14.89 30.05 13.86
N LYS A 114 14.40 29.34 14.92
CA LYS A 114 15.08 28.23 15.59
C LYS A 114 14.31 26.92 15.45
N TYR A 115 15.04 25.84 15.31
CA TYR A 115 14.50 24.48 15.28
C TYR A 115 14.37 23.91 16.68
N GLY A 116 13.32 23.12 16.87
CA GLY A 116 13.00 22.33 18.04
C GLY A 116 12.20 21.10 17.62
N ILE A 117 11.84 20.26 18.57
CA ILE A 117 11.08 19.03 18.32
C ILE A 117 9.83 19.04 19.19
N VAL A 118 8.69 18.71 18.59
CA VAL A 118 7.42 18.47 19.29
C VAL A 118 6.95 17.05 19.04
N ASP A 119 6.13 16.51 19.94
CA ASP A 119 5.40 15.28 19.71
C ASP A 119 4.13 15.53 18.89
N THR A 120 3.39 14.46 18.57
CA THR A 120 2.12 14.52 17.84
C THR A 120 0.98 15.21 18.61
N ASN A 121 1.14 15.52 19.89
CA ASN A 121 0.21 16.29 20.72
C ASN A 121 0.67 17.75 20.88
N ASN A 122 1.66 18.18 20.09
CA ASN A 122 2.27 19.50 20.18
C ASN A 122 2.98 19.80 21.51
N GLN A 123 3.42 18.77 22.23
CA GLN A 123 4.25 18.93 23.41
C GLN A 123 5.71 19.12 22.99
N GLU A 124 6.40 20.14 23.53
CA GLU A 124 7.81 20.39 23.27
C GLU A 124 8.68 19.31 23.91
N ILE A 125 9.43 18.58 23.09
CA ILE A 125 10.37 17.53 23.50
C ILE A 125 11.81 18.06 23.48
N VAL A 126 12.18 18.83 22.44
CA VAL A 126 13.47 19.50 22.33
C VAL A 126 13.19 20.99 22.13
N PRO A 127 13.78 21.89 22.94
CA PRO A 127 13.48 23.32 22.92
C PRO A 127 13.93 23.99 21.61
N PHE A 128 13.23 25.07 21.21
CA PHE A 128 13.52 25.86 20.02
C PHE A 128 14.76 26.73 20.17
N LEU A 129 15.94 26.12 20.22
CA LEU A 129 17.25 26.76 20.45
C LEU A 129 18.27 26.53 19.35
N TYR A 130 17.98 25.66 18.38
CA TYR A 130 18.94 25.15 17.42
C TYR A 130 18.85 25.88 16.08
N ASP A 131 20.00 26.06 15.43
CA ASP A 131 20.11 26.75 14.13
C ASP A 131 19.69 25.86 12.97
N ASP A 132 19.87 24.53 13.15
CA ASP A 132 19.62 23.50 12.15
C ASP A 132 19.46 22.14 12.84
N MET A 133 18.90 21.14 12.12
CA MET A 133 18.71 19.80 12.65
C MET A 133 18.72 18.75 11.54
N SER A 134 19.02 17.49 11.90
CA SER A 134 18.74 16.36 11.03
C SER A 134 17.25 15.99 11.11
N PHE A 135 16.72 15.45 10.02
CA PHE A 135 15.33 14.95 9.97
C PHE A 135 15.23 13.44 10.17
N ARG A 136 16.28 12.86 10.78
CA ARG A 136 16.36 11.43 11.06
C ARG A 136 16.83 11.19 12.47
N ILE A 137 16.08 10.36 13.20
CA ILE A 137 16.49 9.80 14.49
C ILE A 137 17.33 8.57 14.23
N VAL A 138 18.45 8.51 14.92
CA VAL A 138 19.42 7.42 14.85
C VAL A 138 19.30 6.57 16.11
N ASP A 139 19.33 5.23 15.96
CA ASP A 139 19.24 4.29 17.10
C ASP A 139 18.00 4.55 18.00
N ASN A 140 16.88 4.98 17.37
CA ASN A 140 15.60 5.31 18.01
C ASN A 140 15.63 6.37 19.11
N ASP A 141 16.74 7.09 19.27
CA ASP A 141 16.90 8.06 20.37
C ASP A 141 17.75 9.28 20.01
N ILE A 142 18.69 9.18 19.08
CA ILE A 142 19.73 10.20 18.87
C ILE A 142 19.35 11.09 17.68
N ILE A 143 19.42 12.41 17.91
CA ILE A 143 19.24 13.39 16.85
C ILE A 143 20.42 14.35 16.75
N MET A 144 20.86 14.62 15.50
CA MET A 144 21.88 15.62 15.21
C MET A 144 21.25 17.01 15.14
N LEU A 145 21.82 17.93 15.87
CA LEU A 145 21.37 19.32 16.00
C LEU A 145 22.55 20.27 15.85
N LYS A 146 22.28 21.50 15.40
CA LYS A 146 23.29 22.55 15.27
C LYS A 146 23.00 23.71 16.23
N LYS A 147 23.97 24.05 17.07
CA LYS A 147 23.94 25.24 17.91
C LYS A 147 25.30 25.96 17.76
N GLY A 148 25.37 26.82 16.74
CA GLY A 148 26.65 27.29 16.22
C GLY A 148 27.40 26.18 15.46
N ARG A 149 27.60 25.03 16.14
CA ARG A 149 28.23 23.82 15.61
C ARG A 149 27.32 22.60 15.79
N TRP A 150 27.63 21.52 15.09
CA TRP A 150 26.90 20.26 15.18
C TRP A 150 27.27 19.48 16.44
N GLY A 151 26.25 18.83 17.00
CA GLY A 151 26.32 17.88 18.10
C GLY A 151 25.09 16.98 18.09
N ALA A 152 24.95 16.08 19.05
CA ALA A 152 23.80 15.20 19.14
C ALA A 152 23.25 15.12 20.57
N LEU A 153 21.92 14.99 20.68
CA LEU A 153 21.19 14.74 21.91
C LEU A 153 20.46 13.40 21.86
N SER A 154 20.24 12.82 23.04
CA SER A 154 19.17 11.87 23.26
C SER A 154 17.83 12.61 23.31
N ILE A 155 16.85 12.17 22.54
CA ILE A 155 15.48 12.73 22.56
C ILE A 155 14.77 12.36 23.87
N LYS A 156 15.09 11.20 24.44
CA LYS A 156 14.43 10.68 25.66
C LYS A 156 14.71 11.50 26.91
N ASP A 157 15.93 11.96 27.06
CA ASP A 157 16.34 12.65 28.30
C ASP A 157 17.03 14.01 28.08
N GLY A 158 17.17 14.45 26.81
CA GLY A 158 17.78 15.72 26.43
C GLY A 158 19.29 15.82 26.67
N LYS A 159 19.95 14.71 27.03
CA LYS A 159 21.40 14.73 27.29
C LYS A 159 22.22 14.74 26.03
N ALA A 160 23.30 15.52 26.05
CA ALA A 160 24.27 15.55 24.98
C ALA A 160 25.06 14.23 24.92
N ILE A 161 24.94 13.52 23.78
CA ILE A 161 25.73 12.32 23.45
C ILE A 161 26.99 12.73 22.72
N ILE A 162 26.88 13.70 21.80
CA ILE A 162 27.99 14.27 21.04
C ILE A 162 28.01 15.77 21.30
N PRO A 163 29.15 16.33 21.79
CA PRO A 163 29.24 17.74 22.10
C PRO A 163 29.12 18.62 20.86
N PHE A 164 28.59 19.84 20.99
CA PHE A 164 28.37 20.80 19.92
C PHE A 164 29.66 21.51 19.51
N VAL A 165 30.60 20.78 18.92
CA VAL A 165 31.96 21.27 18.56
C VAL A 165 32.35 20.95 17.11
N TYR A 166 31.52 20.25 16.35
CA TYR A 166 31.86 19.75 15.03
C TYR A 166 31.32 20.66 13.92
N GLU A 167 32.11 20.80 12.84
CA GLU A 167 31.77 21.65 11.68
C GLU A 167 30.85 20.94 10.70
N LYS A 168 31.07 19.62 10.51
CA LYS A 168 30.31 18.77 9.59
C LYS A 168 30.03 17.41 10.23
N TRP A 169 29.03 16.75 9.72
CA TRP A 169 28.71 15.38 10.13
C TRP A 169 28.16 14.59 8.93
N ASP A 170 28.28 13.28 9.03
CA ASP A 170 27.65 12.28 8.17
C ASP A 170 27.36 11.05 9.02
N ILE A 171 26.57 10.12 8.50
CA ILE A 171 26.19 8.91 9.20
C ILE A 171 26.62 7.68 8.41
N TYR A 172 27.17 6.72 9.11
CA TYR A 172 27.51 5.43 8.58
C TYR A 172 26.75 4.35 9.34
N ASN A 173 25.99 3.51 8.64
CA ASN A 173 25.24 2.40 9.24
C ASN A 173 25.57 1.09 8.52
N SER A 174 26.16 0.16 9.23
CA SER A 174 26.45 -1.19 8.74
C SER A 174 25.76 -2.21 9.63
N ASN A 175 24.64 -2.79 9.16
CA ASN A 175 23.89 -3.83 9.88
C ASN A 175 23.59 -3.47 11.35
N GLY A 176 23.15 -2.23 11.62
CA GLY A 176 22.84 -1.73 12.97
C GLY A 176 24.05 -1.20 13.75
N ASN A 177 25.28 -1.32 13.22
CA ASN A 177 26.45 -0.64 13.79
C ASN A 177 26.55 0.77 13.23
N ILE A 178 26.15 1.75 14.02
CA ILE A 178 26.06 3.14 13.60
C ILE A 178 27.25 3.94 14.11
N LEU A 179 27.89 4.69 13.21
CA LEU A 179 28.96 5.65 13.50
C LEU A 179 28.60 7.03 12.94
N PHE A 180 28.86 8.06 13.73
CA PHE A 180 28.83 9.46 13.28
C PHE A 180 30.21 9.86 12.79
N LEU A 181 30.34 10.11 11.50
CA LEU A 181 31.53 10.66 10.87
C LEU A 181 31.49 12.18 11.05
N LEU A 182 32.48 12.73 11.70
CA LEU A 182 32.49 14.11 12.16
C LEU A 182 33.76 14.81 11.69
N CYS A 183 33.64 16.12 11.44
CA CYS A 183 34.78 17.00 11.15
C CYS A 183 34.98 17.96 12.31
N ASP A 184 36.19 17.99 12.90
CA ASP A 184 36.51 18.91 13.96
C ASP A 184 36.81 20.34 13.44
N LYS A 185 37.03 21.30 14.33
CA LYS A 185 37.35 22.70 14.01
C LYS A 185 38.66 22.89 13.23
N ASN A 186 39.52 21.88 13.19
CA ASN A 186 40.81 21.91 12.50
C ASN A 186 40.71 21.23 11.09
N GLY A 187 39.50 20.81 10.70
CA GLY A 187 39.27 20.10 9.44
C GLY A 187 39.66 18.63 9.47
N ASN A 188 39.86 18.04 10.65
CA ASN A 188 40.17 16.61 10.77
C ASN A 188 38.91 15.81 10.94
N TYR A 189 38.82 14.70 10.20
CA TYR A 189 37.73 13.74 10.26
C TYR A 189 38.05 12.61 11.26
N GLY A 190 37.01 12.15 11.92
CA GLY A 190 37.03 11.01 12.83
C GLY A 190 35.61 10.43 12.96
N ALA A 191 35.44 9.40 13.77
CA ALA A 191 34.14 8.79 14.00
C ALA A 191 33.85 8.50 15.46
N ILE A 192 32.60 8.70 15.87
CA ILE A 192 32.05 8.44 17.19
C ILE A 192 30.87 7.50 17.08
N ASN A 193 30.71 6.52 17.95
CA ASN A 193 29.57 5.63 18.00
C ASN A 193 28.36 6.24 18.73
N THR A 194 27.23 5.54 18.74
CA THR A 194 25.99 5.96 19.41
C THR A 194 26.09 6.11 20.94
N LYS A 195 27.17 5.61 21.55
CA LYS A 195 27.47 5.77 22.98
C LYS A 195 28.42 6.96 23.29
N GLY A 196 28.70 7.79 22.27
CA GLY A 196 29.61 8.93 22.40
C GLY A 196 31.10 8.55 22.48
N ARG A 197 31.46 7.28 22.17
CA ARG A 197 32.87 6.83 22.22
C ARG A 197 33.52 6.99 20.85
N MET A 198 34.73 7.56 20.85
CA MET A 198 35.55 7.68 19.64
C MET A 198 35.99 6.29 19.15
N VAL A 199 35.71 6.01 17.89
CA VAL A 199 36.07 4.77 17.17
C VAL A 199 37.20 5.04 16.17
N ILE A 200 37.14 6.16 15.46
CA ILE A 200 38.19 6.63 14.53
C ILE A 200 38.71 7.97 15.06
N PRO A 201 40.03 8.10 15.31
CA PRO A 201 40.60 9.33 15.83
C PRO A 201 40.51 10.49 14.85
N PHE A 202 40.39 11.74 15.34
CA PHE A 202 40.31 12.97 14.54
C PHE A 202 41.70 13.43 14.09
N VAL A 203 42.29 12.66 13.15
CA VAL A 203 43.63 12.92 12.60
C VAL A 203 43.67 12.84 11.06
N PHE A 204 42.58 12.48 10.44
CA PHE A 204 42.47 12.25 9.01
C PHE A 204 41.97 13.51 8.29
N CYS A 205 42.47 13.74 7.08
CA CYS A 205 42.11 14.91 6.29
C CYS A 205 41.00 14.61 5.28
N ASP A 206 40.66 13.33 5.05
CA ASP A 206 39.64 12.91 4.11
C ASP A 206 39.09 11.54 4.47
N TYR A 207 37.87 11.20 3.98
CA TYR A 207 37.26 9.90 4.13
C TYR A 207 36.36 9.52 2.96
N GLN A 208 36.13 8.23 2.80
CA GLN A 208 35.15 7.63 1.89
C GLN A 208 34.49 6.44 2.56
N ILE A 209 33.22 6.22 2.27
CA ILE A 209 32.46 5.05 2.69
C ILE A 209 32.38 4.09 1.50
N ASP A 210 32.59 2.79 1.70
CA ASP A 210 32.37 1.80 0.65
C ASP A 210 30.87 1.63 0.36
N PHE A 211 30.55 1.27 -0.89
CA PHE A 211 29.15 1.18 -1.36
C PHE A 211 28.31 0.17 -0.59
N ASP A 212 28.96 -0.89 -0.05
CA ASP A 212 28.31 -1.96 0.73
C ASP A 212 28.22 -1.62 2.23
N ASN A 213 28.65 -0.42 2.63
CA ASN A 213 28.67 0.02 4.03
C ASN A 213 29.39 -0.96 4.99
N LYS A 214 30.51 -1.54 4.56
CA LYS A 214 31.32 -2.45 5.40
C LYS A 214 32.59 -1.81 5.94
N TYR A 215 33.10 -0.81 5.22
CA TYR A 215 34.38 -0.19 5.49
C TYR A 215 34.31 1.34 5.44
N ILE A 216 35.07 1.98 6.31
CA ILE A 216 35.35 3.42 6.25
C ILE A 216 36.81 3.58 5.86
N ILE A 217 37.07 4.26 4.74
CA ILE A 217 38.38 4.50 4.18
C ILE A 217 38.76 5.93 4.55
N VAL A 218 39.94 6.14 5.15
CA VAL A 218 40.38 7.43 5.62
C VAL A 218 41.81 7.73 5.15
N LYS A 219 42.12 9.01 4.97
CA LYS A 219 43.41 9.51 4.48
C LYS A 219 44.08 10.39 5.54
N ASP A 220 45.34 10.15 5.84
CA ASP A 220 46.14 11.04 6.70
C ASP A 220 46.78 12.18 5.91
N LYS A 221 47.39 13.14 6.64
CA LYS A 221 48.10 14.30 6.05
C LYS A 221 49.38 13.94 5.28
N ASN A 222 49.85 12.70 5.42
CA ASN A 222 51.00 12.17 4.70
C ASN A 222 50.62 11.35 3.45
N ASN A 223 49.37 11.50 2.97
CA ASN A 223 48.83 10.80 1.82
C ASN A 223 48.76 9.27 2.00
N ARG A 224 48.69 8.76 3.24
CA ARG A 224 48.50 7.34 3.51
C ARG A 224 47.05 7.06 3.74
N TRP A 225 46.60 5.94 3.20
CA TRP A 225 45.24 5.47 3.28
C TRP A 225 45.10 4.31 4.25
N TYR A 226 44.03 4.31 4.99
CA TYR A 226 43.68 3.29 5.96
C TYR A 226 42.22 2.87 5.78
N VAL A 227 41.93 1.62 6.11
CA VAL A 227 40.58 1.12 6.19
C VAL A 227 40.22 0.80 7.62
N TYR A 228 39.02 1.18 8.03
CA TYR A 228 38.43 0.86 9.31
C TYR A 228 37.21 -0.01 9.15
N GLU A 229 37.10 -1.07 9.95
CA GLU A 229 35.86 -1.76 10.22
C GLU A 229 35.06 -0.99 11.28
N THR A 230 33.74 -1.24 11.36
CA THR A 230 32.86 -0.61 12.39
C THR A 230 33.29 -0.89 13.83
N SER A 231 34.03 -1.97 14.06
CA SER A 231 34.66 -2.33 15.33
C SER A 231 35.81 -1.40 15.76
N GLY A 232 36.26 -0.50 14.87
CA GLY A 232 37.47 0.30 15.07
C GLY A 232 38.77 -0.40 14.67
N LYS A 233 38.69 -1.65 14.15
CA LYS A 233 39.88 -2.34 13.68
C LYS A 233 40.43 -1.67 12.44
N ARG A 234 41.67 -1.23 12.50
CA ARG A 234 42.39 -0.51 11.44
C ARG A 234 43.31 -1.40 10.64
N LYS A 235 43.38 -1.18 9.34
CA LYS A 235 44.40 -1.72 8.46
C LYS A 235 44.98 -0.61 7.59
N GLU A 236 46.31 -0.55 7.46
CA GLU A 236 46.95 0.33 6.50
C GLU A 236 46.93 -0.29 5.10
N LEU A 237 46.44 0.49 4.12
CA LEU A 237 46.42 0.10 2.70
C LEU A 237 47.66 0.55 1.95
N GLY A 238 48.40 1.52 2.51
CA GLY A 238 49.59 2.12 1.90
C GLY A 238 49.34 3.54 1.36
N SER A 239 50.32 4.03 0.60
CA SER A 239 50.25 5.35 -0.05
C SER A 239 49.85 5.17 -1.50
N PHE A 240 48.86 5.96 -1.91
CA PHE A 240 48.35 6.01 -3.27
C PHE A 240 48.24 7.46 -3.74
N ASP A 241 48.42 7.70 -5.03
CA ASP A 241 48.26 9.03 -5.64
C ASP A 241 46.80 9.46 -5.53
N ASP A 242 45.88 8.50 -5.72
CA ASP A 242 44.43 8.71 -5.71
C ASP A 242 43.71 7.41 -5.38
N ILE A 243 42.41 7.50 -5.00
CA ILE A 243 41.52 6.37 -4.85
C ILE A 243 40.24 6.56 -5.65
N GLY A 244 39.69 5.46 -6.15
CA GLY A 244 38.38 5.43 -6.80
C GLY A 244 37.29 4.93 -5.87
N TYR A 245 36.30 4.27 -6.45
CA TYR A 245 35.17 3.73 -5.68
C TYR A 245 35.54 2.43 -4.98
N ALA A 246 34.97 2.25 -3.79
CA ALA A 246 35.01 0.98 -3.06
C ALA A 246 33.66 0.26 -3.18
N SER A 247 33.70 -1.02 -3.51
CA SER A 247 32.50 -1.87 -3.62
C SER A 247 32.87 -3.35 -3.47
N ASN A 248 32.00 -4.15 -2.85
CA ASN A 248 32.18 -5.60 -2.62
C ASN A 248 33.54 -5.97 -2.00
N GLY A 249 34.07 -5.13 -1.13
CA GLY A 249 35.33 -5.33 -0.45
C GLY A 249 36.59 -5.08 -1.31
N PHE A 250 36.46 -4.39 -2.44
CA PHE A 250 37.55 -3.99 -3.33
C PHE A 250 37.57 -2.47 -3.49
N LEU A 251 38.76 -1.88 -3.56
CA LEU A 251 39.02 -0.46 -3.76
C LEU A 251 39.92 -0.25 -4.97
N ASP A 252 39.48 0.61 -5.87
CA ASP A 252 40.35 1.10 -6.94
C ASP A 252 41.35 2.11 -6.36
N VAL A 253 42.60 1.94 -6.72
CA VAL A 253 43.69 2.78 -6.22
C VAL A 253 44.66 3.13 -7.35
N LYS A 254 45.23 4.35 -7.29
CA LYS A 254 46.19 4.86 -8.27
C LYS A 254 47.57 4.91 -7.66
N ARG A 255 48.56 4.42 -8.38
CA ARG A 255 49.97 4.51 -7.98
C ARG A 255 50.85 4.78 -9.20
N ASN A 256 51.75 5.75 -9.09
CA ASN A 256 52.63 6.20 -10.16
C ASN A 256 51.85 6.55 -11.44
N GLY A 257 50.68 7.15 -11.30
CA GLY A 257 49.83 7.55 -12.41
C GLY A 257 48.97 6.45 -13.02
N PHE A 258 49.08 5.19 -12.55
CA PHE A 258 48.28 4.04 -13.04
C PHE A 258 47.35 3.48 -11.98
N TRP A 259 46.19 3.06 -12.43
CA TRP A 259 45.16 2.42 -11.63
C TRP A 259 45.39 0.93 -11.48
N GLY A 260 45.10 0.41 -10.33
CA GLY A 260 45.00 -0.99 -9.94
C GLY A 260 43.90 -1.16 -8.90
N CYS A 261 43.87 -2.33 -8.25
CA CYS A 261 42.88 -2.62 -7.25
C CYS A 261 43.43 -3.32 -6.03
N VAL A 262 42.95 -3.01 -4.86
CA VAL A 262 43.25 -3.68 -3.60
C VAL A 262 41.99 -4.30 -3.00
N ASN A 263 42.15 -5.48 -2.38
CA ASN A 263 41.13 -6.10 -1.57
C ASN A 263 41.17 -5.49 -0.17
N LEU A 264 40.06 -4.90 0.29
CA LEU A 264 39.97 -4.17 1.57
C LEU A 264 40.18 -5.10 2.78
N SER A 265 39.71 -6.34 2.71
CA SER A 265 39.85 -7.29 3.83
C SER A 265 41.28 -7.79 4.02
N THR A 266 42.02 -7.96 2.92
CA THR A 266 43.39 -8.49 2.97
C THR A 266 44.49 -7.44 2.82
N GLY A 267 44.17 -6.26 2.25
CA GLY A 267 45.12 -5.22 1.86
C GLY A 267 46.02 -5.58 0.65
N LYS A 268 45.74 -6.71 0.01
CA LYS A 268 46.55 -7.17 -1.13
C LYS A 268 46.09 -6.56 -2.44
N VAL A 269 47.08 -6.24 -3.31
CA VAL A 269 46.80 -5.83 -4.70
C VAL A 269 46.23 -7.03 -5.45
N THR A 270 45.06 -6.86 -6.07
CA THR A 270 44.40 -7.88 -6.88
C THR A 270 44.46 -7.58 -8.38
N THR A 271 44.48 -6.28 -8.75
CA THR A 271 44.66 -5.84 -10.15
C THR A 271 45.94 -5.04 -10.23
N PRO A 272 46.87 -5.33 -11.15
CA PRO A 272 48.16 -4.64 -11.26
C PRO A 272 47.99 -3.17 -11.68
N PHE A 273 48.95 -2.31 -11.34
CA PHE A 273 48.99 -0.87 -11.67
C PHE A 273 49.45 -0.65 -13.08
N ILE A 274 48.62 -0.95 -14.07
CA ILE A 274 48.96 -0.82 -15.51
C ILE A 274 47.92 -0.03 -16.32
N TYR A 275 46.78 0.31 -15.74
CA TYR A 275 45.70 0.94 -16.46
C TYR A 275 45.71 2.46 -16.25
N LYS A 276 45.47 3.25 -17.32
CA LYS A 276 45.34 4.70 -17.25
C LYS A 276 44.06 5.12 -16.58
N GLU A 277 42.99 4.37 -16.82
CA GLU A 277 41.66 4.59 -16.26
C GLU A 277 41.03 3.24 -15.85
N VAL A 278 40.29 3.24 -14.78
CA VAL A 278 39.43 2.13 -14.35
C VAL A 278 38.11 2.73 -13.94
N SER A 279 37.01 2.21 -14.47
CA SER A 279 35.66 2.73 -14.24
C SER A 279 34.89 1.71 -13.44
N ARG A 280 34.68 1.95 -12.14
CA ARG A 280 33.85 1.08 -11.31
C ARG A 280 32.60 1.80 -10.85
N ARG A 281 31.48 1.47 -11.49
CA ARG A 281 30.14 1.76 -10.98
C ARG A 281 29.37 0.50 -10.64
N PHE A 282 30.05 -0.68 -10.36
CA PHE A 282 29.37 -1.96 -10.54
C PHE A 282 29.56 -2.90 -9.37
N ASN A 283 28.78 -3.97 -9.37
CA ASN A 283 28.67 -5.05 -8.39
C ASN A 283 30.00 -5.74 -7.98
N GLY A 284 31.14 -5.11 -8.22
CA GLY A 284 32.45 -5.49 -7.73
C GLY A 284 33.13 -6.69 -8.40
N THR A 285 32.54 -7.26 -9.46
CA THR A 285 33.12 -8.43 -10.12
C THR A 285 33.82 -8.12 -11.43
N ILE A 286 33.36 -7.11 -12.18
CA ILE A 286 33.84 -6.78 -13.52
C ILE A 286 33.91 -5.25 -13.68
N THR A 287 34.85 -4.73 -14.48
CA THR A 287 34.98 -3.32 -14.75
C THR A 287 35.60 -3.02 -16.11
N LYS A 288 35.40 -1.79 -16.63
CA LYS A 288 36.16 -1.27 -17.76
C LYS A 288 37.51 -0.75 -17.28
N ALA A 289 38.54 -1.05 -18.01
CA ALA A 289 39.87 -0.49 -17.83
C ALA A 289 40.44 0.00 -19.16
N LYS A 290 41.22 1.09 -19.13
CA LYS A 290 41.91 1.64 -20.30
C LYS A 290 43.40 1.48 -20.15
N LYS A 291 44.03 0.80 -21.09
CA LYS A 291 45.49 0.58 -21.13
C LYS A 291 46.26 1.84 -21.51
N LYS A 292 47.59 1.77 -21.38
CA LYS A 292 48.50 2.87 -21.74
C LYS A 292 48.44 3.24 -23.24
N ASP A 293 48.23 2.26 -24.10
CA ASP A 293 48.08 2.45 -25.55
C ASP A 293 46.71 3.00 -25.98
N GLY A 294 45.78 3.17 -25.04
CA GLY A 294 44.45 3.65 -25.30
C GLY A 294 43.37 2.56 -25.46
N THR A 295 43.78 1.28 -25.53
CA THR A 295 42.89 0.13 -25.66
C THR A 295 41.99 0.03 -24.43
N CYS A 296 40.68 -0.05 -24.63
CA CYS A 296 39.72 -0.33 -23.58
C CYS A 296 39.44 -1.82 -23.49
N VAL A 297 39.43 -2.32 -22.26
CA VAL A 297 39.18 -3.73 -21.98
C VAL A 297 38.19 -3.90 -20.82
N VAL A 298 37.44 -4.97 -20.84
CA VAL A 298 36.70 -5.45 -19.68
C VAL A 298 37.60 -6.35 -18.86
N ILE A 299 37.74 -6.10 -17.57
CA ILE A 299 38.54 -6.90 -16.67
C ILE A 299 37.69 -7.42 -15.49
N ASN A 300 38.04 -8.59 -14.97
CA ASN A 300 37.46 -9.08 -13.73
C ASN A 300 38.15 -8.48 -12.50
N LYS A 301 37.64 -8.77 -11.29
CA LYS A 301 38.19 -8.31 -10.01
C LYS A 301 39.65 -8.71 -9.74
N PHE A 302 40.19 -9.69 -10.50
CA PHE A 302 41.56 -10.16 -10.39
C PHE A 302 42.45 -9.54 -11.45
N GLY A 303 41.92 -8.66 -12.32
CA GLY A 303 42.66 -8.01 -13.40
C GLY A 303 42.82 -8.84 -14.66
N SER A 304 42.15 -10.01 -14.78
CA SER A 304 42.14 -10.80 -16.01
C SER A 304 41.30 -10.05 -17.07
N GLU A 305 41.88 -9.88 -18.27
CA GLU A 305 41.17 -9.29 -19.40
C GLU A 305 40.19 -10.29 -19.98
N LEU A 306 38.92 -9.88 -20.08
CA LEU A 306 37.81 -10.69 -20.55
C LEU A 306 37.48 -10.40 -22.03
N ALA A 307 37.47 -9.13 -22.39
CA ALA A 307 37.15 -8.69 -23.75
C ALA A 307 37.75 -7.32 -24.06
N THR A 308 38.02 -7.05 -25.36
CA THR A 308 38.32 -5.70 -25.86
C THR A 308 37.04 -5.03 -26.32
N ILE A 309 36.87 -3.74 -25.97
CA ILE A 309 35.72 -2.90 -26.30
C ILE A 309 36.22 -1.48 -26.63
N ASP A 310 35.39 -0.68 -27.29
CA ASP A 310 35.68 0.75 -27.47
C ASP A 310 35.28 1.53 -26.22
N GLU A 311 34.03 1.31 -25.76
CA GLU A 311 33.47 1.95 -24.58
C GLU A 311 32.32 1.13 -24.00
N LEU A 312 31.96 1.38 -22.71
CA LEU A 312 30.73 0.86 -22.13
C LEU A 312 29.54 1.68 -22.62
N CYS A 313 28.39 1.03 -22.77
CA CYS A 313 27.17 1.70 -23.15
C CYS A 313 26.44 2.22 -21.89
N ASP A 314 26.67 3.49 -21.56
CA ASP A 314 26.02 4.18 -20.42
C ASP A 314 24.69 4.84 -20.81
N TYR A 315 23.99 4.33 -21.83
CA TYR A 315 22.75 4.94 -22.31
C TYR A 315 21.61 4.77 -21.29
N HIS A 316 21.05 5.90 -20.82
CA HIS A 316 19.86 5.99 -19.97
C HIS A 316 19.87 5.24 -18.64
N SER A 317 20.78 5.61 -17.72
CA SER A 317 20.76 5.20 -16.30
C SER A 317 20.73 3.68 -16.04
N SER A 318 20.72 2.84 -17.05
CA SER A 318 20.85 1.39 -16.86
C SER A 318 22.32 1.07 -16.55
N ASN A 319 22.52 0.36 -15.45
CA ASN A 319 23.82 -0.19 -15.10
C ASN A 319 24.29 -1.13 -16.25
N PRO A 320 25.37 -0.82 -17.01
CA PRO A 320 25.81 -1.65 -18.13
C PRO A 320 26.30 -3.05 -17.71
N PHE A 321 26.26 -3.38 -16.41
CA PHE A 321 26.66 -4.65 -15.83
C PHE A 321 25.54 -5.26 -14.99
N LYS A 322 24.34 -5.35 -15.54
CA LYS A 322 23.22 -5.92 -14.82
C LYS A 322 23.02 -7.39 -15.20
N ASP A 323 22.64 -8.21 -14.24
CA ASP A 323 22.35 -9.64 -14.42
C ASP A 323 23.49 -10.45 -15.06
N GLY A 324 24.74 -10.02 -14.84
CA GLY A 324 25.92 -10.66 -15.41
C GLY A 324 26.17 -10.35 -16.89
N LEU A 325 25.43 -9.35 -17.43
CA LEU A 325 25.55 -8.90 -18.80
C LEU A 325 26.33 -7.59 -18.89
N ILE A 326 27.01 -7.37 -20.01
CA ILE A 326 27.84 -6.18 -20.28
C ILE A 326 27.44 -5.60 -21.63
N THR A 327 26.79 -4.44 -21.64
CA THR A 327 26.54 -3.70 -22.88
C THR A 327 27.71 -2.76 -23.18
N ALA A 328 28.23 -2.85 -24.39
CA ALA A 328 29.42 -2.10 -24.78
C ALA A 328 29.39 -1.75 -26.28
N TYR A 329 30.26 -0.80 -26.65
CA TYR A 329 30.53 -0.46 -28.04
C TYR A 329 31.75 -1.24 -28.55
N ARG A 330 31.69 -1.65 -29.83
CA ARG A 330 32.80 -2.15 -30.63
C ARG A 330 32.57 -1.71 -32.07
N ASP A 331 33.56 -1.09 -32.67
CA ASP A 331 33.48 -0.53 -34.03
C ASP A 331 32.27 0.38 -34.24
N GLY A 332 31.97 1.19 -33.23
CA GLY A 332 30.83 2.15 -33.22
C GLY A 332 29.45 1.50 -33.13
N LYS A 333 29.33 0.21 -32.86
CA LYS A 333 28.08 -0.51 -32.68
C LYS A 333 27.96 -1.09 -31.26
N VAL A 334 26.73 -1.17 -30.75
CA VAL A 334 26.44 -1.75 -29.45
C VAL A 334 26.18 -3.23 -29.56
N GLY A 335 26.70 -3.97 -28.61
CA GLY A 335 26.46 -5.39 -28.40
C GLY A 335 26.44 -5.74 -26.92
N CYS A 336 26.26 -7.01 -26.61
CA CYS A 336 26.23 -7.51 -25.24
C CYS A 336 27.17 -8.68 -25.05
N LEU A 337 27.92 -8.65 -23.94
CA LEU A 337 28.80 -9.74 -23.48
C LEU A 337 28.24 -10.30 -22.17
N ASN A 338 28.54 -11.56 -21.85
CA ASN A 338 28.31 -12.11 -20.53
C ASN A 338 29.47 -11.77 -19.57
N SER A 339 29.35 -12.21 -18.31
CA SER A 339 30.37 -12.03 -17.27
C SER A 339 31.71 -12.71 -17.55
N GLU A 340 31.79 -13.58 -18.55
CA GLU A 340 32.99 -14.28 -18.99
C GLU A 340 33.63 -13.62 -20.21
N GLY A 341 33.02 -12.55 -20.75
CA GLY A 341 33.47 -11.82 -21.93
C GLY A 341 33.01 -12.43 -23.26
N THR A 342 32.14 -13.44 -23.24
CA THR A 342 31.56 -14.04 -24.44
C THR A 342 30.47 -13.15 -25.01
N THR A 343 30.48 -12.94 -26.34
CA THR A 343 29.43 -12.15 -27.01
C THR A 343 28.10 -12.91 -27.03
N ILE A 344 27.08 -12.34 -26.44
CA ILE A 344 25.69 -12.83 -26.42
C ILE A 344 24.88 -12.17 -27.54
N ILE A 345 24.91 -10.84 -27.58
CA ILE A 345 24.29 -10.05 -28.65
C ILE A 345 25.43 -9.47 -29.50
N PRO A 346 25.44 -9.68 -30.82
CA PRO A 346 26.51 -9.17 -31.69
C PRO A 346 26.54 -7.63 -31.73
N PHE A 347 27.70 -7.07 -32.01
CA PHE A 347 27.93 -5.63 -32.09
C PHE A 347 27.44 -5.08 -33.44
N VAL A 348 26.13 -4.97 -33.62
CA VAL A 348 25.48 -4.55 -34.88
C VAL A 348 24.42 -3.48 -34.71
N TYR A 349 24.04 -3.16 -33.48
CA TYR A 349 22.96 -2.22 -33.17
C TYR A 349 23.50 -0.81 -32.95
N ASP A 350 22.67 0.20 -33.27
CA ASP A 350 23.00 1.61 -33.00
C ASP A 350 22.84 1.91 -31.50
N ILE A 351 21.76 1.40 -30.90
CA ILE A 351 21.49 1.44 -29.46
C ILE A 351 20.92 0.08 -29.04
N LEU A 352 21.29 -0.38 -27.84
CA LEU A 352 20.82 -1.60 -27.23
C LEU A 352 20.59 -1.33 -25.73
N ILE A 353 19.35 -1.48 -25.26
CA ILE A 353 18.96 -1.23 -23.87
C ILE A 353 18.43 -2.52 -23.27
N HIS A 354 19.00 -2.95 -22.17
CA HIS A 354 18.51 -4.09 -21.40
C HIS A 354 17.17 -3.77 -20.75
N LEU A 355 16.16 -4.61 -20.95
CA LEU A 355 14.84 -4.52 -20.34
C LEU A 355 14.80 -5.41 -19.09
N ASP A 356 14.94 -4.81 -17.93
CA ASP A 356 15.11 -5.49 -16.66
C ASP A 356 14.01 -6.51 -16.35
N GLY A 357 14.40 -7.76 -15.99
CA GLY A 357 13.47 -8.81 -15.56
C GLY A 357 12.64 -9.48 -16.68
N CYS A 358 12.95 -9.23 -17.97
CA CYS A 358 12.22 -9.80 -19.10
C CYS A 358 13.07 -10.68 -20.02
N GLU A 359 14.40 -10.77 -19.80
CA GLU A 359 15.34 -11.43 -20.72
C GLU A 359 15.28 -10.87 -22.16
N LEU A 360 15.06 -9.56 -22.28
CA LEU A 360 14.88 -8.85 -23.54
C LEU A 360 15.79 -7.64 -23.62
N PHE A 361 16.10 -7.23 -24.85
CA PHE A 361 16.70 -5.94 -25.17
C PHE A 361 15.79 -5.16 -26.12
N ALA A 362 15.60 -3.87 -25.84
CA ALA A 362 15.15 -2.94 -26.85
C ALA A 362 16.36 -2.48 -27.68
N PHE A 363 16.25 -2.52 -29.00
CA PHE A 363 17.29 -2.03 -29.90
C PHE A 363 16.77 -0.98 -30.85
N GLU A 364 17.63 -0.03 -31.20
CA GLU A 364 17.32 0.98 -32.20
C GLU A 364 18.04 0.70 -33.52
N LYS A 365 17.30 0.88 -34.61
CA LYS A 365 17.82 0.84 -35.96
C LYS A 365 17.05 1.84 -36.83
N ASN A 366 17.78 2.76 -37.47
CA ASN A 366 17.18 3.83 -38.28
C ASN A 366 16.18 4.72 -37.52
N ASN A 367 16.46 5.08 -36.29
CA ASN A 367 15.60 5.86 -35.37
C ASN A 367 14.28 5.18 -35.02
N LEU A 368 14.15 3.88 -35.22
CA LEU A 368 13.01 3.08 -34.81
C LEU A 368 13.45 1.95 -33.89
N TRP A 369 12.64 1.70 -32.88
CA TRP A 369 12.87 0.71 -31.86
C TRP A 369 12.21 -0.62 -32.18
N GLY A 370 12.93 -1.72 -31.90
CA GLY A 370 12.49 -3.11 -31.94
C GLY A 370 12.90 -3.86 -30.68
N ILE A 371 12.59 -5.15 -30.61
CA ILE A 371 12.87 -6.04 -29.48
C ILE A 371 13.66 -7.25 -29.97
N VAL A 372 14.67 -7.62 -29.17
CA VAL A 372 15.48 -8.83 -29.37
C VAL A 372 15.61 -9.59 -28.06
N ASP A 373 15.58 -10.93 -28.11
CA ASP A 373 15.83 -11.76 -26.93
C ASP A 373 17.34 -11.99 -26.69
N TYR A 374 17.70 -12.66 -25.59
CA TYR A 374 19.10 -12.98 -25.26
C TYR A 374 19.78 -13.94 -26.25
N SER A 375 19.03 -14.61 -27.10
CA SER A 375 19.55 -15.44 -28.18
C SER A 375 19.70 -14.70 -29.50
N ASN A 376 19.53 -13.37 -29.47
CA ASN A 376 19.57 -12.49 -30.65
C ASN A 376 18.45 -12.78 -31.68
N ASN A 377 17.32 -13.37 -31.27
CA ASN A 377 16.16 -13.48 -32.11
C ASN A 377 15.37 -12.17 -32.10
N VAL A 378 15.13 -11.57 -33.25
CA VAL A 378 14.32 -10.36 -33.36
C VAL A 378 12.84 -10.74 -33.18
N LEU A 379 12.29 -10.38 -32.02
CA LEU A 379 10.87 -10.62 -31.70
C LEU A 379 9.96 -9.54 -32.27
N VAL A 380 10.40 -8.26 -32.23
CA VAL A 380 9.68 -7.14 -32.82
C VAL A 380 10.60 -6.37 -33.74
N GLN A 381 10.23 -6.26 -35.01
CA GLN A 381 10.97 -5.46 -36.00
C GLN A 381 10.93 -3.97 -35.61
N PRO A 382 11.95 -3.16 -35.93
CA PRO A 382 11.98 -1.75 -35.65
C PRO A 382 10.81 -1.02 -36.28
N GLN A 383 9.90 -0.49 -35.45
CA GLN A 383 8.69 0.20 -35.91
C GLN A 383 8.13 1.22 -34.93
N TYR A 384 8.65 1.32 -33.75
CA TYR A 384 8.21 2.22 -32.68
C TYR A 384 9.16 3.40 -32.53
N SER A 385 8.61 4.59 -32.24
CA SER A 385 9.45 5.78 -31.93
C SER A 385 9.99 5.74 -30.49
N SER A 386 9.44 4.91 -29.61
CA SER A 386 9.92 4.65 -28.26
C SER A 386 9.45 3.31 -27.76
N ILE A 387 10.27 2.64 -26.96
CA ILE A 387 9.93 1.43 -26.21
C ILE A 387 10.47 1.60 -24.81
N THR A 388 9.62 1.34 -23.82
CA THR A 388 10.04 1.26 -22.42
C THR A 388 9.45 -0.01 -21.79
N LYS A 389 10.17 -0.56 -20.82
CA LYS A 389 9.66 -1.67 -20.04
C LYS A 389 8.45 -1.22 -19.21
N PHE A 390 7.60 -2.15 -18.98
CA PHE A 390 6.53 -2.08 -18.05
C PHE A 390 7.02 -2.43 -16.62
N ASP A 391 6.87 -1.54 -15.66
CA ASP A 391 7.39 -1.70 -14.28
C ASP A 391 6.57 -2.66 -13.40
N GLY A 392 5.78 -3.53 -13.96
CA GLY A 392 4.91 -4.46 -13.25
C GLY A 392 5.24 -5.94 -13.45
N GLY A 393 6.40 -6.24 -14.03
CA GLY A 393 6.75 -7.64 -14.35
C GLY A 393 6.00 -8.20 -15.56
N GLY A 394 6.49 -9.30 -16.11
CA GLY A 394 5.88 -9.96 -17.27
C GLY A 394 6.35 -9.40 -18.61
N ASP A 395 5.68 -9.84 -19.67
CA ASP A 395 6.04 -9.63 -21.07
C ASP A 395 5.47 -8.36 -21.69
N MET A 396 5.04 -7.39 -20.87
CA MET A 396 4.38 -6.18 -21.34
C MET A 396 5.39 -5.04 -21.57
N LEU A 397 5.21 -4.33 -22.68
CA LEU A 397 6.07 -3.24 -23.15
C LEU A 397 5.23 -2.03 -23.49
N THR A 398 5.56 -0.89 -22.92
CA THR A 398 4.97 0.40 -23.30
C THR A 398 5.65 0.90 -24.57
N VAL A 399 4.89 1.16 -25.60
CA VAL A 399 5.37 1.55 -26.92
C VAL A 399 4.74 2.83 -27.40
N LYS A 400 5.49 3.62 -28.21
CA LYS A 400 5.00 4.83 -28.85
C LYS A 400 5.08 4.68 -30.37
N LYS A 401 3.99 4.99 -31.07
CA LYS A 401 3.93 5.03 -32.53
C LYS A 401 3.00 6.16 -32.97
N ASN A 402 3.41 6.94 -33.98
CA ASN A 402 2.63 8.09 -34.46
C ASN A 402 2.22 9.05 -33.31
N GLU A 403 3.15 9.37 -32.44
CA GLU A 403 2.95 10.21 -31.24
C GLU A 403 1.98 9.69 -30.20
N LYS A 404 1.43 8.47 -30.35
CA LYS A 404 0.49 7.84 -29.42
C LYS A 404 1.11 6.64 -28.68
N TRP A 405 0.78 6.54 -27.39
CA TRP A 405 1.22 5.48 -26.51
C TRP A 405 0.21 4.34 -26.45
N GLY A 406 0.71 3.13 -26.26
CA GLY A 406 -0.05 1.93 -25.98
C GLY A 406 0.84 0.85 -25.35
N VAL A 407 0.32 -0.34 -25.18
CA VAL A 407 1.04 -1.49 -24.60
C VAL A 407 0.96 -2.68 -25.55
N VAL A 408 2.09 -3.34 -25.77
CA VAL A 408 2.18 -4.60 -26.51
C VAL A 408 2.86 -5.67 -25.66
N ASN A 409 2.65 -6.94 -25.98
CA ASN A 409 3.45 -8.03 -25.40
C ASN A 409 4.73 -8.28 -26.22
N ARG A 410 5.59 -9.21 -25.78
CA ARG A 410 6.83 -9.59 -26.49
C ARG A 410 6.63 -10.10 -27.92
N HIS A 411 5.42 -10.56 -28.24
CA HIS A 411 5.04 -11.04 -29.58
C HIS A 411 4.41 -9.94 -30.44
N ASN A 412 4.45 -8.69 -29.99
CA ASN A 412 3.88 -7.52 -30.66
C ASN A 412 2.35 -7.55 -30.77
N GLU A 413 1.67 -8.28 -29.92
CA GLU A 413 0.21 -8.24 -29.80
C GLU A 413 -0.19 -7.02 -28.96
N VAL A 414 -1.13 -6.23 -29.47
CA VAL A 414 -1.59 -5.01 -28.80
C VAL A 414 -2.50 -5.39 -27.63
N LEU A 415 -2.07 -5.05 -26.42
CA LEU A 415 -2.83 -5.23 -25.18
C LEU A 415 -3.64 -3.97 -24.83
N ILE A 416 -3.03 -2.80 -24.99
CA ILE A 416 -3.68 -1.50 -24.82
C ILE A 416 -3.48 -0.71 -26.13
N PRO A 417 -4.56 -0.21 -26.78
CA PRO A 417 -4.47 0.48 -28.05
C PRO A 417 -3.52 1.66 -28.05
N LEU A 418 -2.83 1.90 -29.17
CA LEU A 418 -1.88 3.01 -29.35
C LEU A 418 -2.64 4.30 -29.73
N ILE A 419 -3.44 4.82 -28.81
CA ILE A 419 -4.27 6.00 -29.02
C ILE A 419 -4.06 7.10 -27.98
N TYR A 420 -3.34 6.83 -26.90
CA TYR A 420 -3.21 7.70 -25.75
C TYR A 420 -2.11 8.73 -25.90
N ASP A 421 -2.35 9.97 -25.42
CA ASP A 421 -1.38 11.06 -25.42
C ASP A 421 -0.25 10.79 -24.42
N ARG A 422 -0.60 10.19 -23.27
CA ARG A 422 0.33 9.70 -22.24
C ARG A 422 -0.16 8.36 -21.71
N LEU A 423 0.78 7.54 -21.29
CA LEU A 423 0.51 6.25 -20.67
C LEU A 423 1.61 5.95 -19.65
N TYR A 424 1.21 5.69 -18.41
CA TYR A 424 2.06 5.22 -17.32
C TYR A 424 1.47 3.94 -16.78
N VAL A 425 2.32 3.01 -16.44
CA VAL A 425 1.87 1.74 -15.90
C VAL A 425 2.40 1.58 -14.48
N SER A 426 1.53 1.11 -13.60
CA SER A 426 1.83 0.83 -12.21
C SER A 426 1.35 -0.57 -11.83
N GLU A 427 2.14 -1.26 -11.01
CA GLU A 427 1.71 -2.48 -10.33
C GLU A 427 1.37 -2.15 -8.89
N GLU A 428 0.19 -2.54 -8.45
CA GLU A 428 -0.24 -2.39 -7.07
C GLU A 428 -0.88 -3.69 -6.59
N LYS A 429 -0.32 -4.27 -5.55
CA LYS A 429 -0.78 -5.55 -4.95
C LYS A 429 -0.83 -6.73 -5.93
N GLY A 430 0.07 -6.76 -6.92
CA GLY A 430 0.10 -7.78 -7.95
C GLY A 430 -0.95 -7.56 -9.06
N GLU A 431 -1.71 -6.47 -9.01
CA GLU A 431 -2.57 -6.03 -10.10
C GLU A 431 -1.89 -4.90 -10.87
N VAL A 432 -2.00 -4.97 -12.17
CA VAL A 432 -1.38 -4.04 -13.10
C VAL A 432 -2.42 -3.10 -13.65
N PHE A 433 -2.15 -1.80 -13.60
CA PHE A 433 -3.02 -0.73 -14.10
C PHE A 433 -2.26 0.17 -15.08
N ALA A 434 -2.98 0.71 -16.05
CA ALA A 434 -2.47 1.78 -16.90
C ALA A 434 -3.20 3.09 -16.59
N GLU A 435 -2.44 4.09 -16.19
CA GLU A 435 -2.89 5.48 -16.12
C GLU A 435 -2.70 6.11 -17.48
N VAL A 436 -3.76 6.58 -18.09
CA VAL A 436 -3.75 7.12 -19.45
C VAL A 436 -4.27 8.54 -19.52
N GLU A 437 -3.78 9.28 -20.51
CA GLU A 437 -4.32 10.60 -20.86
C GLU A 437 -4.79 10.57 -22.31
N LEU A 438 -6.00 11.06 -22.56
CA LEU A 438 -6.58 11.17 -23.88
C LEU A 438 -7.42 12.44 -23.95
N ASN A 439 -7.07 13.34 -24.89
CA ASN A 439 -7.77 14.62 -25.10
C ASN A 439 -7.93 15.46 -23.82
N GLY A 440 -6.89 15.48 -22.97
CA GLY A 440 -6.84 16.27 -21.73
C GLY A 440 -7.61 15.68 -20.55
N LYS A 441 -8.15 14.45 -20.69
CA LYS A 441 -8.76 13.69 -19.58
C LYS A 441 -7.83 12.56 -19.15
N LYS A 442 -7.81 12.28 -17.85
CA LYS A 442 -7.10 11.14 -17.27
C LYS A 442 -8.03 9.95 -17.06
N GLY A 443 -7.54 8.77 -17.39
CA GLY A 443 -8.26 7.51 -17.22
C GLY A 443 -7.41 6.46 -16.52
N LEU A 444 -8.08 5.51 -15.89
CA LEU A 444 -7.48 4.30 -15.36
C LEU A 444 -8.01 3.09 -16.14
N LEU A 445 -7.10 2.23 -16.60
CA LEU A 445 -7.41 0.99 -17.28
C LEU A 445 -6.85 -0.20 -16.49
N ASP A 446 -7.46 -1.37 -16.62
CA ASP A 446 -6.90 -2.63 -16.15
C ASP A 446 -5.77 -3.13 -17.08
N SER A 447 -5.12 -4.24 -16.73
CA SER A 447 -4.03 -4.84 -17.52
C SER A 447 -4.45 -5.33 -18.91
N ARG A 448 -5.75 -5.45 -19.18
CA ARG A 448 -6.32 -5.85 -20.48
C ARG A 448 -6.75 -4.65 -21.30
N GLY A 449 -6.57 -3.43 -20.79
CA GLY A 449 -7.00 -2.19 -21.44
C GLY A 449 -8.49 -1.88 -21.27
N ASN A 450 -9.21 -2.57 -20.39
CA ASN A 450 -10.60 -2.22 -20.09
C ASN A 450 -10.65 -0.95 -19.23
N GLU A 451 -11.56 -0.07 -19.55
CA GLU A 451 -11.76 1.19 -18.85
C GLU A 451 -12.35 0.95 -17.46
N ILE A 452 -11.69 1.49 -16.44
CA ILE A 452 -12.19 1.49 -15.06
C ILE A 452 -12.95 2.80 -14.80
N PHE A 453 -12.31 3.95 -15.07
CA PHE A 453 -12.96 5.26 -15.03
C PHE A 453 -12.20 6.31 -15.85
N TRP A 454 -12.89 7.43 -16.16
CA TRP A 454 -12.33 8.66 -16.71
C TRP A 454 -12.75 9.86 -15.86
N CYS A 455 -11.86 10.84 -15.69
CA CYS A 455 -12.16 12.08 -14.98
C CYS A 455 -11.21 13.21 -15.40
N ASP A 456 -11.50 14.43 -14.92
CA ASP A 456 -10.58 15.54 -15.02
C ASP A 456 -9.34 15.32 -14.13
N GLU A 457 -8.21 15.95 -14.46
CA GLU A 457 -6.92 15.72 -13.80
C GLU A 457 -6.96 15.89 -12.28
N ASP A 458 -7.66 16.94 -11.79
CA ASP A 458 -7.75 17.27 -10.37
C ASP A 458 -8.39 16.15 -9.52
N TYR A 459 -9.25 15.33 -10.13
CA TYR A 459 -9.98 14.25 -9.45
C TYR A 459 -9.34 12.87 -9.63
N PHE A 460 -8.32 12.76 -10.48
CA PHE A 460 -7.78 11.45 -10.88
C PHE A 460 -7.27 10.64 -9.69
N TYR A 461 -6.42 11.22 -8.88
CA TYR A 461 -5.83 10.50 -7.73
C TYR A 461 -6.86 10.15 -6.66
N PHE A 462 -7.87 11.00 -6.46
CA PHE A 462 -8.98 10.71 -5.57
C PHE A 462 -9.83 9.53 -6.08
N LYS A 463 -10.18 9.51 -7.36
CA LYS A 463 -10.93 8.43 -7.99
C LYS A 463 -10.14 7.13 -8.00
N LYS A 464 -8.85 7.17 -8.27
CA LYS A 464 -7.96 6.01 -8.19
C LYS A 464 -7.95 5.44 -6.78
N ALA A 465 -7.79 6.27 -5.75
CA ALA A 465 -7.80 5.83 -4.37
C ALA A 465 -9.17 5.27 -3.94
N GLN A 466 -10.28 5.87 -4.38
CA GLN A 466 -11.62 5.31 -4.14
C GLN A 466 -11.79 3.92 -4.77
N TYR A 467 -11.30 3.73 -6.00
CA TYR A 467 -11.33 2.43 -6.66
C TYR A 467 -10.53 1.40 -5.87
N GLN A 468 -9.28 1.71 -5.51
CA GLN A 468 -8.41 0.82 -4.72
C GLN A 468 -9.00 0.50 -3.35
N PHE A 469 -9.57 1.50 -2.68
CA PHE A 469 -10.29 1.29 -1.43
C PHE A 469 -11.48 0.35 -1.62
N SER A 470 -12.20 0.44 -2.74
CA SER A 470 -13.31 -0.46 -3.07
C SER A 470 -12.87 -1.91 -3.30
N GLN A 471 -11.64 -2.16 -3.71
CA GLN A 471 -11.08 -3.50 -3.93
C GLN A 471 -10.44 -4.11 -2.68
N THR A 472 -10.21 -3.34 -1.60
CA THR A 472 -9.57 -3.87 -0.40
C THR A 472 -10.54 -4.77 0.37
N PRO A 473 -10.26 -6.05 0.61
CA PRO A 473 -11.09 -6.92 1.42
C PRO A 473 -11.15 -6.46 2.87
N SER A 474 -12.26 -6.72 3.54
CA SER A 474 -12.37 -6.55 5.00
C SER A 474 -11.48 -7.56 5.74
N ASP A 475 -11.07 -7.25 6.96
CA ASP A 475 -10.30 -8.18 7.79
C ASP A 475 -11.07 -9.49 8.08
N VAL A 476 -12.39 -9.43 8.12
CA VAL A 476 -13.23 -10.64 8.29
C VAL A 476 -13.34 -11.47 7.00
N ASP A 477 -13.03 -10.91 5.84
CA ASP A 477 -12.99 -11.64 4.57
C ASP A 477 -11.66 -12.39 4.36
N LEU A 478 -10.65 -12.05 5.17
CA LEU A 478 -9.32 -12.63 5.12
C LEU A 478 -9.13 -13.66 6.24
N ASN A 479 -8.32 -14.71 5.96
CA ASN A 479 -7.93 -15.70 6.96
C ASN A 479 -9.14 -16.35 7.68
N ILE A 480 -10.22 -16.64 6.94
CA ILE A 480 -11.43 -17.28 7.45
C ILE A 480 -11.04 -18.65 8.05
N PRO A 481 -11.30 -18.89 9.37
CA PRO A 481 -10.92 -20.13 10.01
C PRO A 481 -11.60 -21.35 9.37
N THR A 482 -10.86 -22.44 9.27
CA THR A 482 -11.40 -23.72 8.72
C THR A 482 -11.61 -24.71 9.84
N SER A 483 -12.84 -25.26 9.94
CA SER A 483 -13.18 -26.35 10.83
C SER A 483 -12.64 -27.66 10.28
N THR A 484 -12.23 -28.56 11.20
CA THR A 484 -11.89 -29.94 10.88
C THR A 484 -13.12 -30.89 10.92
N ASN A 485 -14.24 -30.40 11.47
CA ASN A 485 -15.46 -31.16 11.61
C ASN A 485 -16.46 -30.78 10.53
N GLU A 486 -17.09 -31.77 9.90
CA GLU A 486 -18.18 -31.54 8.94
C GLU A 486 -19.55 -31.53 9.64
N SER A 487 -20.31 -30.46 9.39
CA SER A 487 -21.69 -30.29 9.88
C SER A 487 -22.70 -30.79 8.83
N VAL A 488 -22.67 -32.07 8.54
CA VAL A 488 -23.45 -32.70 7.43
C VAL A 488 -24.98 -32.62 7.59
N LYS A 489 -25.49 -32.37 8.80
CA LYS A 489 -26.92 -32.22 9.09
C LYS A 489 -27.33 -30.77 9.32
N THR A 490 -26.44 -29.80 8.98
CA THR A 490 -26.73 -28.37 9.03
C THR A 490 -26.96 -27.86 7.62
N PHE A 491 -28.02 -27.08 7.42
CA PHE A 491 -28.40 -26.50 6.10
C PHE A 491 -28.56 -25.01 6.24
N ALA A 492 -28.00 -24.25 5.29
CA ALA A 492 -28.03 -22.79 5.30
C ALA A 492 -28.73 -22.23 4.08
N VAL A 493 -29.65 -21.29 4.29
CA VAL A 493 -30.23 -20.42 3.26
C VAL A 493 -29.67 -19.02 3.50
N ILE A 494 -29.06 -18.44 2.45
CA ILE A 494 -28.44 -17.13 2.51
C ILE A 494 -29.01 -16.28 1.37
N ILE A 495 -29.71 -15.20 1.73
CA ILE A 495 -30.33 -14.27 0.80
C ILE A 495 -29.71 -12.89 0.98
N ALA A 496 -29.21 -12.30 -0.11
CA ALA A 496 -28.50 -11.03 -0.10
C ALA A 496 -29.02 -10.11 -1.20
N ASN A 497 -29.89 -9.14 -0.83
CA ASN A 497 -30.52 -8.24 -1.76
C ASN A 497 -29.88 -6.84 -1.65
N GLU A 498 -29.04 -6.51 -2.62
CA GLU A 498 -28.36 -5.23 -2.76
C GLU A 498 -29.03 -4.29 -3.74
N GLN A 499 -29.52 -4.86 -4.87
CA GLN A 499 -30.13 -4.12 -5.96
C GLN A 499 -31.64 -4.45 -6.06
N TYR A 500 -32.42 -3.46 -6.45
CA TYR A 500 -33.88 -3.54 -6.56
C TYR A 500 -34.33 -3.06 -7.95
N ALA A 501 -35.40 -3.63 -8.47
CA ALA A 501 -35.92 -3.31 -9.81
C ALA A 501 -36.54 -1.92 -9.91
N GLU A 502 -37.09 -1.40 -8.78
CA GLU A 502 -37.69 -0.08 -8.71
C GLU A 502 -36.62 1.01 -8.49
N ASP A 503 -36.54 2.00 -9.38
CA ASP A 503 -35.55 3.09 -9.36
C ASP A 503 -35.59 3.96 -8.09
N ASN A 504 -36.75 4.02 -7.42
CA ASN A 504 -36.96 4.77 -6.20
C ASN A 504 -36.49 4.05 -4.92
N ILE A 505 -36.08 2.76 -5.04
CA ILE A 505 -35.56 1.98 -3.93
C ILE A 505 -34.02 2.08 -3.93
N SER A 506 -33.46 2.67 -2.88
CA SER A 506 -31.99 2.77 -2.74
C SER A 506 -31.35 1.40 -2.59
N GLN A 507 -30.16 1.23 -3.15
CA GLN A 507 -29.35 0.02 -2.96
C GLN A 507 -28.99 -0.18 -1.49
N VAL A 508 -28.93 -1.45 -1.05
CA VAL A 508 -28.41 -1.83 0.24
C VAL A 508 -26.92 -2.17 0.10
N LYS A 509 -26.09 -1.14 0.20
CA LYS A 509 -24.63 -1.29 0.04
C LYS A 509 -24.08 -2.43 0.92
N PHE A 510 -23.25 -3.26 0.29
CA PHE A 510 -22.54 -4.39 0.89
C PHE A 510 -23.40 -5.61 1.23
N ALA A 511 -24.70 -5.66 0.90
CA ALA A 511 -25.53 -6.84 1.20
C ALA A 511 -25.00 -8.10 0.50
N GLN A 512 -24.54 -7.98 -0.76
CA GLN A 512 -23.95 -9.11 -1.48
C GLN A 512 -22.62 -9.56 -0.84
N ASN A 513 -21.76 -8.63 -0.43
CA ASN A 513 -20.52 -8.94 0.28
C ASN A 513 -20.81 -9.67 1.60
N ASP A 514 -21.79 -9.19 2.36
CA ASP A 514 -22.29 -9.82 3.58
C ASP A 514 -22.68 -11.29 3.34
N GLY A 515 -23.49 -11.53 2.31
CA GLY A 515 -23.96 -12.86 1.96
C GLY A 515 -22.84 -13.81 1.50
N ILE A 516 -21.92 -13.32 0.67
CA ILE A 516 -20.77 -14.08 0.18
C ILE A 516 -19.85 -14.46 1.34
N SER A 517 -19.52 -13.49 2.20
CA SER A 517 -18.66 -13.73 3.35
C SER A 517 -19.32 -14.67 4.36
N PHE A 518 -20.61 -14.49 4.67
CA PHE A 518 -21.33 -15.40 5.57
C PHE A 518 -21.39 -16.83 4.99
N LYS A 519 -21.59 -16.99 3.66
CA LYS A 519 -21.48 -18.30 2.98
C LYS A 519 -20.12 -18.94 3.20
N ALA A 520 -19.03 -18.16 3.08
CA ALA A 520 -17.68 -18.67 3.30
C ALA A 520 -17.46 -19.13 4.76
N TYR A 521 -18.01 -18.40 5.73
CA TYR A 521 -17.99 -18.82 7.15
C TYR A 521 -18.85 -20.06 7.39
N CYS A 522 -20.04 -20.18 6.81
CA CYS A 522 -20.84 -21.39 6.88
C CYS A 522 -20.06 -22.61 6.39
N ASN A 523 -19.39 -22.49 5.24
CA ASN A 523 -18.62 -23.59 4.66
C ASN A 523 -17.34 -23.87 5.46
N LYS A 524 -16.46 -22.88 5.62
CA LYS A 524 -15.12 -23.07 6.20
C LYS A 524 -15.18 -23.19 7.71
N THR A 525 -15.82 -22.23 8.40
CA THR A 525 -15.76 -22.12 9.86
C THR A 525 -16.76 -23.03 10.56
N LEU A 526 -18.00 -23.13 10.04
CA LEU A 526 -19.02 -24.00 10.61
C LEU A 526 -19.00 -25.42 10.02
N GLY A 527 -18.17 -25.68 9.01
CA GLY A 527 -18.00 -26.99 8.40
C GLY A 527 -19.23 -27.49 7.61
N ILE A 528 -20.10 -26.58 7.14
CA ILE A 528 -21.30 -26.96 6.39
C ILE A 528 -20.88 -27.27 4.95
N PRO A 529 -21.17 -28.48 4.42
CA PRO A 529 -20.86 -28.82 3.03
C PRO A 529 -21.50 -27.85 2.04
N ASN A 530 -20.80 -27.47 0.96
CA ASN A 530 -21.33 -26.54 -0.02
C ASN A 530 -22.69 -26.93 -0.60
N LYS A 531 -22.95 -28.23 -0.77
CA LYS A 531 -24.25 -28.77 -1.23
C LYS A 531 -25.40 -28.50 -0.27
N ASN A 532 -25.07 -28.20 1.01
CA ASN A 532 -26.04 -27.89 2.07
C ASN A 532 -26.23 -26.38 2.27
N ILE A 533 -25.64 -25.55 1.36
CA ILE A 533 -25.74 -24.08 1.40
C ILE A 533 -26.42 -23.58 0.15
N LYS A 534 -27.57 -22.95 0.30
CA LYS A 534 -28.30 -22.27 -0.78
C LYS A 534 -28.09 -20.76 -0.67
N TYR A 535 -27.34 -20.20 -1.60
CA TYR A 535 -27.09 -18.76 -1.70
C TYR A 535 -27.87 -18.15 -2.86
N VAL A 536 -28.61 -17.06 -2.62
CA VAL A 536 -29.37 -16.32 -3.62
C VAL A 536 -29.10 -14.83 -3.48
N SER A 537 -28.52 -14.22 -4.50
CA SER A 537 -28.28 -12.76 -4.56
C SER A 537 -29.41 -12.08 -5.35
N ASN A 538 -29.81 -10.89 -4.90
CA ASN A 538 -30.91 -10.11 -5.50
C ASN A 538 -32.14 -10.97 -5.78
N ALA A 539 -32.58 -11.68 -4.74
CA ALA A 539 -33.65 -12.68 -4.82
C ALA A 539 -35.01 -12.02 -5.04
N THR A 540 -35.75 -12.51 -6.02
CA THR A 540 -37.18 -12.23 -6.18
C THR A 540 -38.01 -12.89 -5.08
N VAL A 541 -39.27 -12.48 -4.88
CA VAL A 541 -40.13 -13.09 -3.86
C VAL A 541 -40.29 -14.60 -4.07
N ASN A 542 -40.39 -15.05 -5.32
CA ASN A 542 -40.51 -16.47 -5.63
C ASN A 542 -39.23 -17.23 -5.36
N GLN A 543 -38.07 -16.64 -5.61
CA GLN A 543 -36.76 -17.24 -5.28
C GLN A 543 -36.57 -17.34 -3.77
N MET A 544 -36.98 -16.32 -2.99
CA MET A 544 -36.97 -16.38 -1.53
C MET A 544 -37.83 -17.52 -1.01
N ARG A 545 -39.09 -17.64 -1.47
CA ARG A 545 -39.98 -18.76 -1.13
C ARG A 545 -39.38 -20.12 -1.49
N SER A 546 -38.84 -20.25 -2.71
CA SER A 546 -38.20 -21.49 -3.15
C SER A 546 -37.01 -21.88 -2.30
N ALA A 547 -36.20 -20.90 -1.83
CA ALA A 547 -35.06 -21.17 -0.98
C ALA A 547 -35.48 -21.66 0.42
N ILE A 548 -36.51 -21.08 1.01
CA ILE A 548 -37.04 -21.50 2.31
C ILE A 548 -37.72 -22.85 2.20
N ASN A 549 -38.52 -23.09 1.16
CA ASN A 549 -39.14 -24.40 0.90
C ASN A 549 -38.09 -25.52 0.82
N TRP A 550 -37.00 -25.28 0.09
CA TRP A 550 -35.87 -26.21 0.00
C TRP A 550 -35.34 -26.61 1.39
N ALA A 551 -35.11 -25.62 2.28
CA ALA A 551 -34.61 -25.88 3.63
C ALA A 551 -35.63 -26.65 4.49
N THR A 552 -36.91 -26.29 4.40
CA THR A 552 -37.97 -26.97 5.17
C THR A 552 -38.23 -28.39 4.68
N ASP A 553 -38.16 -28.64 3.35
CA ASP A 553 -38.32 -29.98 2.80
C ASP A 553 -37.17 -30.93 3.24
N ILE A 554 -35.95 -30.39 3.26
CA ILE A 554 -34.82 -31.15 3.81
C ILE A 554 -34.99 -31.40 5.29
N ALA A 555 -35.39 -30.41 6.09
CA ALA A 555 -35.59 -30.60 7.51
C ALA A 555 -36.61 -31.69 7.81
N LYS A 556 -37.71 -31.78 7.02
CA LYS A 556 -38.67 -32.87 7.12
C LYS A 556 -38.05 -34.26 6.90
N ALA A 557 -37.13 -34.35 5.89
CA ALA A 557 -36.45 -35.59 5.56
C ALA A 557 -35.50 -36.10 6.66
N PHE A 558 -35.04 -35.21 7.58
CA PHE A 558 -34.13 -35.54 8.67
C PHE A 558 -34.85 -35.82 10.01
N ASP A 559 -36.15 -35.82 10.04
CA ASP A 559 -36.99 -36.21 11.19
C ASP A 559 -36.55 -35.57 12.54
N GLY A 560 -36.35 -34.26 12.52
CA GLY A 560 -35.99 -33.47 13.71
C GLY A 560 -34.49 -33.36 14.01
N ASP A 561 -33.60 -34.00 13.26
CA ASP A 561 -32.15 -34.00 13.53
C ASP A 561 -31.38 -32.94 12.72
N ALA A 562 -32.06 -32.23 11.80
CA ALA A 562 -31.46 -31.16 11.04
C ALA A 562 -31.34 -29.85 11.83
N LYS A 563 -30.23 -29.12 11.62
CA LYS A 563 -30.10 -27.71 12.00
C LYS A 563 -30.32 -26.83 10.78
N LEU A 564 -31.07 -25.73 10.94
CA LEU A 564 -31.32 -24.75 9.90
C LEU A 564 -30.67 -23.40 10.26
N ILE A 565 -30.02 -22.78 9.29
CA ILE A 565 -29.53 -21.41 9.36
C ILE A 565 -30.17 -20.62 8.21
N VAL A 566 -30.82 -19.52 8.54
CA VAL A 566 -31.36 -18.57 7.56
C VAL A 566 -30.70 -17.23 7.77
N TYR A 567 -30.11 -16.69 6.73
CA TYR A 567 -29.49 -15.37 6.73
C TYR A 567 -30.12 -14.50 5.65
N TYR A 568 -30.45 -13.27 6.02
CA TYR A 568 -30.94 -12.24 5.11
C TYR A 568 -30.19 -10.93 5.34
N SER A 569 -29.69 -10.31 4.24
CA SER A 569 -29.19 -8.93 4.20
C SER A 569 -29.92 -8.18 3.10
N GLY A 570 -30.61 -7.08 3.44
CA GLY A 570 -31.43 -6.33 2.50
C GLY A 570 -32.32 -5.31 3.20
N HIS A 571 -33.30 -4.75 2.45
CA HIS A 571 -34.33 -3.90 3.02
C HIS A 571 -35.39 -4.70 3.76
N GLY A 572 -35.85 -4.12 4.88
CA GLY A 572 -37.07 -4.53 5.57
C GLY A 572 -38.06 -3.37 5.52
N ILE A 573 -39.36 -3.68 5.41
CA ILE A 573 -40.43 -2.69 5.40
C ILE A 573 -41.51 -3.04 6.44
N PRO A 574 -41.98 -2.06 7.26
CA PRO A 574 -43.12 -2.26 8.16
C PRO A 574 -44.43 -1.95 7.43
N ASP A 575 -45.48 -2.66 7.75
CA ASP A 575 -46.82 -2.29 7.38
C ASP A 575 -47.39 -1.36 8.46
N GLU A 576 -47.66 -0.10 8.11
CA GLU A 576 -48.14 0.92 9.03
C GLU A 576 -49.48 0.59 9.66
N LYS A 577 -50.34 -0.18 8.97
CA LYS A 577 -51.69 -0.49 9.40
C LYS A 577 -51.71 -1.66 10.38
N THR A 578 -50.95 -2.69 10.10
CA THR A 578 -50.95 -3.93 10.88
C THR A 578 -49.79 -4.03 11.89
N GLY A 579 -48.72 -3.26 11.65
CA GLY A 579 -47.45 -3.37 12.38
C GLY A 579 -46.62 -4.59 11.98
N ASN A 580 -46.98 -5.33 10.95
CA ASN A 580 -46.23 -6.50 10.48
C ASN A 580 -44.96 -6.08 9.75
N ALA A 581 -43.95 -6.93 9.81
CA ALA A 581 -42.66 -6.70 9.14
C ALA A 581 -42.52 -7.61 7.91
N TYR A 582 -41.90 -7.08 6.88
CA TYR A 582 -41.67 -7.78 5.61
C TYR A 582 -40.21 -7.61 5.17
N LEU A 583 -39.66 -8.65 4.54
CA LEU A 583 -38.42 -8.60 3.80
C LEU A 583 -38.72 -8.16 2.37
N LEU A 584 -37.98 -7.19 1.85
CA LEU A 584 -38.19 -6.65 0.50
C LEU A 584 -37.39 -7.48 -0.54
N PRO A 585 -38.06 -8.19 -1.48
CA PRO A 585 -37.38 -8.88 -2.56
C PRO A 585 -36.83 -7.89 -3.60
N SER A 586 -35.95 -8.33 -4.49
CA SER A 586 -35.40 -7.48 -5.56
C SER A 586 -36.46 -6.98 -6.57
N ASP A 587 -37.54 -7.72 -6.73
CA ASP A 587 -38.72 -7.39 -7.55
C ASP A 587 -39.88 -6.81 -6.73
N GLY A 588 -39.63 -6.47 -5.45
CA GLY A 588 -40.65 -5.94 -4.55
C GLY A 588 -40.99 -4.47 -4.81
N ILE A 589 -42.26 -4.10 -4.61
CA ILE A 589 -42.78 -2.73 -4.75
C ILE A 589 -43.07 -2.18 -3.37
N VAL A 590 -42.48 -1.04 -3.04
CA VAL A 590 -42.71 -0.38 -1.75
C VAL A 590 -44.16 0.09 -1.66
N GLY A 591 -44.84 -0.35 -0.58
CA GLY A 591 -46.29 -0.09 -0.38
C GLY A 591 -47.22 -1.20 -0.88
N ASP A 592 -46.78 -2.13 -1.72
CA ASP A 592 -47.51 -3.37 -2.04
C ASP A 592 -46.95 -4.58 -1.27
N PHE A 593 -47.47 -4.83 -0.08
CA PHE A 593 -47.01 -5.91 0.79
C PHE A 593 -47.25 -7.33 0.21
N ARG A 594 -48.06 -7.48 -0.87
CA ARG A 594 -48.22 -8.74 -1.60
C ARG A 594 -46.98 -9.12 -2.39
N SER A 595 -46.20 -8.12 -2.81
CA SER A 595 -44.92 -8.28 -3.50
C SER A 595 -43.75 -8.52 -2.53
N ALA A 596 -43.97 -8.48 -1.21
CA ALA A 596 -42.96 -8.62 -0.18
C ALA A 596 -43.08 -9.98 0.53
N TYR A 597 -42.03 -10.42 1.24
CA TYR A 597 -42.02 -11.66 1.99
C TYR A 597 -42.22 -11.40 3.48
N SER A 598 -43.39 -11.80 4.01
CA SER A 598 -43.76 -11.56 5.40
C SER A 598 -42.85 -12.34 6.38
N LEU A 599 -42.39 -11.68 7.45
CA LEU A 599 -41.68 -12.38 8.53
C LEU A 599 -42.57 -13.40 9.24
N ASP A 600 -43.88 -13.15 9.36
CA ASP A 600 -44.83 -14.13 9.95
C ASP A 600 -44.94 -15.37 9.04
N GLU A 601 -44.94 -15.21 7.72
CA GLU A 601 -44.91 -16.30 6.75
C GLU A 601 -43.62 -17.12 6.91
N LEU A 602 -42.46 -16.45 6.94
CA LEU A 602 -41.14 -17.06 7.12
C LEU A 602 -41.10 -17.89 8.39
N TYR A 603 -41.52 -17.32 9.54
CA TYR A 603 -41.46 -18.03 10.83
C TYR A 603 -42.43 -19.20 10.87
N LYS A 604 -43.66 -19.06 10.37
CA LYS A 604 -44.62 -20.16 10.27
C LYS A 604 -44.12 -21.32 9.41
N GLN A 605 -43.45 -21.02 8.30
CA GLN A 605 -42.84 -22.06 7.47
C GLN A 605 -41.71 -22.80 8.22
N LEU A 606 -40.82 -22.07 8.89
CA LEU A 606 -39.75 -22.66 9.65
C LEU A 606 -40.24 -23.42 10.89
N GLU A 607 -41.31 -22.95 11.53
CA GLU A 607 -41.98 -23.61 12.65
C GLU A 607 -42.74 -24.90 12.26
N SER A 608 -43.17 -25.00 10.99
CA SER A 608 -43.95 -26.14 10.48
C SER A 608 -43.14 -27.43 10.37
N VAL A 609 -41.84 -27.36 10.56
CA VAL A 609 -40.89 -28.47 10.48
C VAL A 609 -40.21 -28.70 11.81
N SER A 610 -40.07 -29.98 12.19
CA SER A 610 -39.29 -30.37 13.37
C SER A 610 -37.78 -30.23 13.02
N ALA A 611 -37.16 -29.15 13.45
CA ALA A 611 -35.72 -29.00 13.36
C ALA A 611 -35.09 -29.01 14.74
N LYS A 612 -33.88 -29.58 14.87
CA LYS A 612 -33.13 -29.60 16.13
C LYS A 612 -32.86 -28.18 16.63
N GLN A 613 -32.59 -27.30 15.70
CA GLN A 613 -32.35 -25.88 15.93
C GLN A 613 -32.58 -25.11 14.64
N THR A 614 -33.24 -23.96 14.72
CA THR A 614 -33.34 -22.98 13.62
C THR A 614 -32.76 -21.64 14.08
N THR A 615 -31.76 -21.14 13.37
CA THR A 615 -31.15 -19.84 13.66
C THR A 615 -31.38 -18.89 12.48
N VAL A 616 -31.97 -17.73 12.75
CA VAL A 616 -32.26 -16.71 11.73
C VAL A 616 -31.45 -15.45 12.03
N PHE A 617 -30.72 -14.95 11.04
CA PHE A 617 -29.98 -13.68 11.08
C PHE A 617 -30.61 -12.72 10.10
N LEU A 618 -31.04 -11.55 10.58
CA LEU A 618 -31.68 -10.50 9.80
C LEU A 618 -30.87 -9.20 9.86
N ASP A 619 -30.06 -8.94 8.83
CA ASP A 619 -29.38 -7.64 8.64
C ASP A 619 -30.26 -6.73 7.80
N ALA A 620 -31.34 -6.29 8.41
CA ALA A 620 -32.39 -5.45 7.82
C ALA A 620 -32.95 -4.45 8.81
N CYS A 621 -33.45 -3.31 8.29
CA CYS A 621 -34.17 -2.29 9.07
C CYS A 621 -35.68 -2.50 8.92
N PHE A 622 -36.44 -2.41 10.02
CA PHE A 622 -37.89 -2.47 9.98
C PHE A 622 -38.56 -1.17 10.46
N SER A 623 -37.81 -0.05 10.41
CA SER A 623 -38.27 1.29 10.78
C SER A 623 -38.86 2.09 9.61
N GLY A 624 -38.93 1.52 8.40
CA GLY A 624 -39.34 2.24 7.20
C GLY A 624 -38.26 3.15 6.61
N SER A 625 -37.05 3.11 7.18
CA SER A 625 -35.87 3.83 6.69
C SER A 625 -34.95 2.92 5.91
N SER A 626 -34.30 3.45 4.86
CA SER A 626 -33.19 2.77 4.19
C SER A 626 -31.95 2.69 5.10
N LYS A 627 -30.99 1.80 4.81
CA LYS A 627 -29.69 1.72 5.52
C LYS A 627 -28.88 3.05 5.45
N ASP A 628 -29.17 3.93 4.51
CA ASP A 628 -28.59 5.28 4.42
C ASP A 628 -29.37 6.33 5.23
N GLY A 629 -30.40 5.92 5.98
CA GLY A 629 -31.21 6.79 6.83
C GLY A 629 -32.26 7.65 6.10
N LYS A 630 -32.48 7.40 4.80
CA LYS A 630 -33.55 8.04 4.02
C LYS A 630 -34.86 7.27 4.19
N MET A 631 -35.99 7.97 4.24
CA MET A 631 -37.31 7.33 4.29
C MET A 631 -37.60 6.63 2.95
N MET A 632 -38.00 5.35 2.98
CA MET A 632 -38.37 4.57 1.78
C MET A 632 -39.82 4.81 1.35
N LEU A 633 -40.69 5.28 2.27
CA LEU A 633 -42.08 5.60 1.99
C LEU A 633 -42.22 7.11 1.84
N ALA A 634 -42.42 7.60 0.63
CA ALA A 634 -42.50 9.05 0.28
C ALA A 634 -43.64 9.81 0.99
N ASP A 635 -44.66 9.13 1.47
CA ASP A 635 -45.82 9.72 2.12
C ASP A 635 -45.82 9.65 3.66
N SER A 636 -44.86 9.00 4.28
CA SER A 636 -44.79 8.92 5.75
C SER A 636 -44.18 10.21 6.33
N ARG A 637 -44.98 10.96 7.07
CA ARG A 637 -44.59 12.19 7.75
C ARG A 637 -43.61 11.92 8.90
N GLY A 638 -42.40 11.48 8.63
CA GLY A 638 -41.26 11.50 9.57
C GLY A 638 -41.45 10.74 10.91
N VAL A 639 -42.40 9.83 11.01
CA VAL A 639 -42.65 9.02 12.22
C VAL A 639 -42.04 7.65 12.01
N ALA A 640 -41.05 7.28 12.81
CA ALA A 640 -40.49 5.93 12.83
C ALA A 640 -41.59 4.96 13.28
N ILE A 641 -41.90 3.96 12.44
CA ILE A 641 -42.93 2.96 12.73
C ILE A 641 -42.26 1.77 13.42
N LYS A 642 -42.77 1.44 14.60
CA LYS A 642 -42.25 0.29 15.34
C LYS A 642 -42.93 -0.99 14.85
N ALA A 643 -42.23 -1.82 14.08
CA ALA A 643 -42.74 -3.13 13.73
C ALA A 643 -42.96 -4.00 14.99
N LYS A 644 -44.03 -4.78 14.99
CA LYS A 644 -44.29 -5.77 16.05
C LYS A 644 -43.20 -6.85 15.96
N ALA A 645 -42.56 -7.16 17.10
CA ALA A 645 -41.66 -8.26 17.17
C ALA A 645 -42.48 -9.59 17.03
N ALA A 646 -42.28 -10.30 15.93
CA ALA A 646 -42.84 -11.66 15.83
C ALA A 646 -42.11 -12.56 16.82
N ILE A 647 -42.88 -13.29 17.63
CA ILE A 647 -42.35 -14.21 18.68
C ILE A 647 -42.07 -15.54 18.01
N PRO A 648 -40.80 -16.00 17.94
CA PRO A 648 -40.46 -17.29 17.37
C PRO A 648 -40.99 -18.44 18.25
N LYS A 649 -41.42 -19.52 17.62
CA LYS A 649 -41.86 -20.73 18.27
C LYS A 649 -40.95 -21.91 17.88
N GLY A 650 -41.21 -23.09 18.43
CA GLY A 650 -40.36 -24.24 18.18
C GLY A 650 -38.95 -24.05 18.73
N ASN A 651 -37.92 -24.56 18.05
CA ASN A 651 -36.51 -24.45 18.45
C ASN A 651 -35.81 -23.30 17.67
N MET A 652 -36.39 -22.09 17.70
CA MET A 652 -35.93 -20.95 16.87
C MET A 652 -35.29 -19.87 17.70
N ILE A 653 -34.16 -19.35 17.17
CA ILE A 653 -33.43 -18.16 17.65
C ILE A 653 -33.34 -17.16 16.49
N VAL A 654 -33.73 -15.93 16.73
CA VAL A 654 -33.70 -14.84 15.72
C VAL A 654 -32.82 -13.73 16.21
N PHE A 655 -31.78 -13.42 15.44
CA PHE A 655 -30.94 -12.23 15.61
C PHE A 655 -31.36 -11.19 14.60
N SER A 656 -31.63 -9.96 15.04
CA SER A 656 -31.98 -8.83 14.17
C SER A 656 -30.96 -7.70 14.36
N ALA A 657 -30.60 -7.04 13.26
CA ALA A 657 -29.57 -6.01 13.24
C ALA A 657 -29.88 -4.79 14.09
N CYS A 658 -31.16 -4.47 14.32
CA CYS A 658 -31.60 -3.32 15.09
C CYS A 658 -32.94 -3.56 15.76
N SER A 659 -33.28 -2.74 16.76
CA SER A 659 -34.63 -2.68 17.33
C SER A 659 -35.62 -2.08 16.31
N GLY A 660 -36.95 -2.28 16.53
CA GLY A 660 -37.98 -2.00 15.53
C GLY A 660 -38.09 -0.54 15.05
N ASP A 661 -37.57 0.41 15.80
CA ASP A 661 -37.56 1.84 15.51
C ASP A 661 -36.20 2.41 15.12
N GLU A 662 -35.15 1.57 15.14
CA GLU A 662 -33.79 1.95 14.79
C GLU A 662 -33.43 1.59 13.34
N THR A 663 -32.33 2.16 12.84
CA THR A 663 -31.76 1.89 11.51
C THR A 663 -30.55 0.98 11.64
N ALA A 664 -30.47 -0.07 10.81
CA ALA A 664 -29.25 -0.84 10.64
C ALA A 664 -28.30 -0.10 9.68
N PHE A 665 -27.08 0.17 10.11
CA PHE A 665 -26.12 0.96 9.37
C PHE A 665 -25.10 0.09 8.61
N PRO A 666 -24.65 0.54 7.43
CA PRO A 666 -23.46 -0.02 6.80
C PRO A 666 -22.22 0.39 7.60
N TYR A 667 -21.27 -0.53 7.76
CA TYR A 667 -19.93 -0.26 8.26
C TYR A 667 -19.01 -0.03 7.06
N LYS A 668 -19.03 1.17 6.50
CA LYS A 668 -18.37 1.52 5.24
C LYS A 668 -16.90 1.12 5.18
N LYS A 669 -16.13 1.38 6.27
CA LYS A 669 -14.70 1.02 6.39
C LYS A 669 -14.44 -0.48 6.31
N LYS A 670 -15.45 -1.29 6.66
CA LYS A 670 -15.36 -2.75 6.68
C LYS A 670 -16.14 -3.41 5.55
N LYS A 671 -16.82 -2.62 4.70
CA LYS A 671 -17.59 -3.08 3.52
C LYS A 671 -18.61 -4.15 3.83
N HIS A 672 -19.24 -4.04 4.98
CA HIS A 672 -20.28 -4.91 5.49
C HIS A 672 -21.41 -4.13 6.12
N GLY A 673 -22.57 -4.75 6.30
CA GLY A 673 -23.50 -4.33 7.34
C GLY A 673 -22.81 -4.38 8.70
N MET A 674 -23.07 -3.39 9.57
CA MET A 674 -22.37 -3.34 10.87
C MET A 674 -22.69 -4.58 11.73
N PHE A 675 -23.92 -5.07 11.67
CA PHE A 675 -24.35 -6.30 12.34
C PHE A 675 -23.58 -7.51 11.78
N THR A 676 -23.54 -7.66 10.46
CA THR A 676 -22.86 -8.77 9.80
C THR A 676 -21.37 -8.75 10.07
N TYR A 677 -20.70 -7.59 10.01
CA TYR A 677 -19.28 -7.50 10.34
C TYR A 677 -18.96 -8.07 11.73
N PHE A 678 -19.71 -7.68 12.77
CA PHE A 678 -19.45 -8.17 14.12
C PHE A 678 -19.88 -9.63 14.33
N LEU A 679 -20.89 -10.13 13.61
CA LEU A 679 -21.20 -11.54 13.54
C LEU A 679 -19.98 -12.34 13.00
N LEU A 680 -19.48 -11.95 11.82
CA LEU A 680 -18.33 -12.61 11.20
C LEU A 680 -17.06 -12.48 12.04
N LYS A 681 -16.83 -11.31 12.65
CA LYS A 681 -15.68 -11.04 13.52
C LYS A 681 -15.66 -11.99 14.73
N LYS A 682 -16.80 -12.17 15.38
CA LYS A 682 -16.90 -13.10 16.52
C LYS A 682 -16.68 -14.55 16.07
N LEU A 683 -17.26 -14.96 14.95
CA LEU A 683 -17.01 -16.29 14.37
C LEU A 683 -15.54 -16.50 14.00
N GLN A 684 -14.87 -15.47 13.50
CA GLN A 684 -13.43 -15.51 13.19
C GLN A 684 -12.58 -15.73 14.45
N GLU A 685 -12.81 -14.91 15.47
CA GLU A 685 -12.07 -14.94 16.74
C GLU A 685 -12.23 -16.25 17.48
N THR A 686 -13.43 -16.82 17.48
CA THR A 686 -13.75 -18.07 18.21
C THR A 686 -13.63 -19.32 17.36
N LYS A 687 -13.28 -19.17 16.07
CA LYS A 687 -13.28 -20.26 15.08
C LYS A 687 -14.63 -21.02 15.04
N GLY A 688 -15.73 -20.26 15.20
CA GLY A 688 -17.10 -20.78 15.24
C GLY A 688 -17.54 -21.36 16.56
N ASN A 689 -16.65 -21.55 17.54
CA ASN A 689 -16.98 -22.10 18.85
C ASN A 689 -17.45 -21.00 19.83
N VAL A 690 -18.69 -20.63 19.73
CA VAL A 690 -19.32 -19.58 20.57
C VAL A 690 -20.77 -19.94 20.86
N SER A 691 -21.22 -19.75 22.10
CA SER A 691 -22.63 -19.93 22.47
C SER A 691 -23.50 -18.81 21.88
N MET A 692 -24.81 -19.09 21.68
CA MET A 692 -25.75 -18.10 21.15
C MET A 692 -25.91 -16.90 22.09
N GLU A 693 -25.84 -17.11 23.40
CA GLU A 693 -25.86 -16.04 24.39
C GLU A 693 -24.65 -15.14 24.27
N GLU A 694 -23.43 -15.70 24.19
CA GLU A 694 -22.21 -14.96 24.08
C GLU A 694 -22.11 -14.22 22.73
N LEU A 695 -22.50 -14.88 21.62
CA LEU A 695 -22.55 -14.27 20.29
C LEU A 695 -23.45 -13.04 20.29
N GLY A 696 -24.64 -13.18 20.83
CA GLY A 696 -25.61 -12.07 20.88
C GLY A 696 -25.16 -10.92 21.78
N ALA A 697 -24.61 -11.22 22.95
CA ALA A 697 -24.07 -10.20 23.85
C ALA A 697 -22.91 -9.43 23.20
N TYR A 698 -22.01 -10.13 22.49
CA TYR A 698 -20.92 -9.52 21.76
C TYR A 698 -21.43 -8.59 20.65
N ILE A 699 -22.30 -9.11 19.77
CA ILE A 699 -22.84 -8.33 18.64
C ILE A 699 -23.56 -7.07 19.17
N ASN A 700 -24.44 -7.22 20.17
CA ASN A 700 -25.17 -6.10 20.74
C ASN A 700 -24.21 -5.02 21.27
N LYS A 701 -23.22 -5.41 22.07
CA LYS A 701 -22.23 -4.48 22.63
C LYS A 701 -21.44 -3.75 21.55
N GLN A 702 -20.86 -4.48 20.59
CA GLN A 702 -19.97 -3.93 19.58
C GLN A 702 -20.71 -3.05 18.59
N VAL A 703 -21.85 -3.51 18.06
CA VAL A 703 -22.66 -2.72 17.13
C VAL A 703 -23.14 -1.42 17.77
N ARG A 704 -23.65 -1.49 19.02
CA ARG A 704 -24.12 -0.30 19.73
C ARG A 704 -23.03 0.74 19.94
N GLN A 705 -21.84 0.31 20.34
CA GLN A 705 -20.70 1.21 20.54
C GLN A 705 -20.21 1.80 19.22
N THR A 706 -20.02 0.96 18.21
CA THR A 706 -19.48 1.38 16.91
C THR A 706 -20.45 2.27 16.14
N SER A 707 -21.76 1.99 16.17
CA SER A 707 -22.77 2.81 15.50
C SER A 707 -22.82 4.22 16.06
N MET A 708 -22.65 4.38 17.38
CA MET A 708 -22.59 5.68 18.02
C MET A 708 -21.35 6.48 17.62
N ILE A 709 -20.20 5.80 17.49
CA ILE A 709 -18.92 6.42 17.08
C ILE A 709 -18.96 6.81 15.59
N GLU A 710 -19.36 5.88 14.72
CA GLU A 710 -19.27 6.06 13.26
C GLU A 710 -20.45 6.89 12.69
N ASN A 711 -21.66 6.69 13.22
CA ASN A 711 -22.88 7.25 12.64
C ASN A 711 -23.58 8.28 13.55
N ARG A 712 -23.08 8.49 14.77
CA ARG A 712 -23.72 9.37 15.80
C ARG A 712 -25.18 9.00 16.09
N LYS A 713 -25.55 7.75 15.82
CA LYS A 713 -26.88 7.17 16.05
C LYS A 713 -26.71 5.79 16.63
N ILE A 714 -27.60 5.38 17.51
CA ILE A 714 -27.55 4.06 18.13
C ILE A 714 -28.20 3.04 17.19
N GLN A 715 -27.57 1.87 17.08
CA GLN A 715 -28.09 0.65 16.48
C GLN A 715 -28.00 -0.44 17.55
N THR A 716 -29.13 -0.98 17.96
CA THR A 716 -29.19 -2.00 19.02
C THR A 716 -29.69 -3.34 18.46
N PRO A 717 -28.79 -4.26 18.15
CA PRO A 717 -29.18 -5.62 17.76
C PRO A 717 -30.03 -6.30 18.84
N THR A 718 -30.99 -7.11 18.41
CA THR A 718 -31.91 -7.83 19.30
C THR A 718 -31.80 -9.33 19.07
N ILE A 719 -32.15 -10.10 20.12
CA ILE A 719 -32.25 -11.55 20.08
C ILE A 719 -33.62 -11.96 20.57
N ASN A 720 -34.38 -12.62 19.73
CA ASN A 720 -35.67 -13.21 20.08
C ASN A 720 -35.53 -14.75 20.10
N VAL A 721 -35.89 -15.35 21.21
CA VAL A 721 -35.69 -16.78 21.44
C VAL A 721 -37.03 -17.42 21.78
N SER A 722 -37.33 -18.59 21.20
CA SER A 722 -38.51 -19.34 21.58
C SER A 722 -38.41 -19.86 23.01
N ALA A 723 -39.52 -19.95 23.69
CA ALA A 723 -39.57 -20.39 25.10
C ALA A 723 -38.95 -21.79 25.32
N SER A 724 -39.04 -22.68 24.32
CA SER A 724 -38.56 -24.07 24.40
C SER A 724 -37.04 -24.23 24.51
N ILE A 725 -36.27 -23.20 24.07
CA ILE A 725 -34.80 -23.28 24.06
C ILE A 725 -34.15 -22.09 24.79
N HIS A 726 -34.92 -21.22 25.42
CA HIS A 726 -34.42 -20.05 26.12
C HIS A 726 -33.30 -20.40 27.13
N ASP A 727 -33.52 -21.39 27.95
CA ASP A 727 -32.56 -21.81 28.99
C ASP A 727 -31.32 -22.54 28.43
N LYS A 728 -31.35 -22.90 27.14
CA LYS A 728 -30.25 -23.59 26.45
C LYS A 728 -29.28 -22.63 25.71
N MET A 729 -29.53 -21.35 25.71
CA MET A 729 -28.72 -20.35 24.96
C MET A 729 -27.23 -20.37 25.30
N LYS A 730 -26.86 -20.75 26.53
CA LYS A 730 -25.47 -20.87 27.00
C LYS A 730 -24.71 -22.05 26.40
N VAL A 731 -25.43 -23.08 25.94
CA VAL A 731 -24.84 -24.33 25.44
C VAL A 731 -25.07 -24.57 23.96
N ILE A 732 -26.03 -23.89 23.37
CA ILE A 732 -26.30 -23.99 21.92
C ILE A 732 -25.27 -23.14 21.14
N ASN A 733 -24.70 -23.74 20.08
CA ASN A 733 -23.83 -23.07 19.12
C ASN A 733 -24.28 -23.32 17.67
N LEU A 734 -23.59 -22.69 16.70
CA LEU A 734 -23.87 -22.86 15.27
C LEU A 734 -23.25 -24.13 14.67
N GLN A 735 -22.23 -24.69 15.29
CA GLN A 735 -21.57 -25.94 14.86
C GLN A 735 -22.36 -27.19 15.25
#